data_5d101458bdcb06d64d424caa0304bb43
#
_entry.id   5d101458bdcb06d64d424caa0304bb43
#
_cell.length_a   1.000
_cell.length_b   1.000
_cell.length_c   1.000
_cell.angle_alpha   90.00
_cell.angle_beta   90.00
_cell.angle_gamma   90.00
#
_symmetry.space_group_name_H-M   'P 1'
#
loop_
_entity.id
_entity.type
_entity.pdbx_description
1 polymer ?
#
loop_
_entity_poly.entity_id
_entity_poly.type
_entity_poly.pdbx_seq_one_letter_code
_entity_poly.pdbx_strand_id
1 'polypeptide(L)'
;MQKHTLRRLPLLIAAAFASEWIYAADAAQNAEQVQLEEVVVTGERTNRSGFETATSNRVFSTPNIDRSGHNLSATDLLKQTVNTVDLGSGNDLPTVRGVDGSGPAVGAVAFFAGTRPRLNLSIDGRSATYNEYAFGTQSLWDMQQVEVLRGPQSHVRGQNAVAGAVVMRSKDPTDEWEGALRLGLGNQKTRNVAGVVSGPIVKNNLAFRLSAERQQRESYEPFVSYEPTGNPRRVENTNVRFKLLLTPENHPDFYSRLTLNHIRSRAPQNEIMGNTASRRFLKEKPVFVTGSTSGIWDVSWQLNDYLKLENKLVYGRYHNERLHLPMTVSPQGVPAELKGRELQWEPVLHFSNKGRLKGFAGLHYFRSKQDEWVDIRSVGGRNTFDDRNSVRALFAETTYSPSEKWDITAAARLEKETHKRSGGSGALHLDLDKGQTVFLPKIDIAFKPTDQWVSGIKAARGYNPGGAGITFGRPVVTYTYEPEYVNNYEWYTRWRSADRRLQLSGNLFLNHYRDMQLPFYLGTNSVVIRNAKKVHTYGAELAADWQATDSLKLTTGLGLLNTKIKSYPDSGIEGNKLGRAPKYTANIGVKYLNDKGWEAGGDVRFYGGYYSAADNAESGKISAYNQVNLYTAYNFKQGRVSLYADNVFNRRQPIFISSADRQDALYQRPRSVGVSAEWKF
;
A
#
# COMPACT_ATOMS: atom_id res chain seq x y z
N MET A 1 10.08 8.37 -44.13
CA MET A 1 8.64 8.31 -44.41
C MET A 1 7.98 7.41 -43.38
N GLN A 2 7.29 7.98 -42.39
CA GLN A 2 6.25 7.36 -41.54
C GLN A 2 5.91 8.33 -40.38
N LYS A 3 5.14 9.35 -40.65
CA LYS A 3 4.69 10.35 -39.64
C LYS A 3 3.18 10.69 -39.72
N HIS A 4 2.31 9.83 -40.21
CA HIS A 4 0.92 10.24 -40.43
C HIS A 4 -0.21 9.29 -39.97
N THR A 5 0.01 8.32 -39.06
CA THR A 5 -1.07 7.39 -38.69
C THR A 5 -1.61 7.51 -37.27
N LEU A 6 -1.10 8.43 -36.45
CA LEU A 6 -1.46 8.49 -35.00
C LEU A 6 -2.48 9.58 -34.62
N ARG A 7 -2.99 10.37 -35.56
CA ARG A 7 -3.97 11.45 -35.27
C ARG A 7 -5.44 11.05 -35.35
N ARG A 8 -5.79 9.86 -35.81
CA ARG A 8 -7.20 9.47 -36.06
C ARG A 8 -7.84 8.56 -35.01
N LEU A 9 -7.08 7.97 -34.09
CA LEU A 9 -7.65 7.05 -33.10
C LEU A 9 -8.46 7.72 -31.97
N PRO A 10 -8.10 8.91 -31.44
CA PRO A 10 -8.92 9.58 -30.43
C PRO A 10 -10.30 10.06 -30.93
N LEU A 11 -10.41 10.35 -32.20
CA LEU A 11 -11.70 10.80 -32.80
C LEU A 11 -12.68 9.64 -33.05
N LEU A 12 -12.19 8.41 -33.27
CA LEU A 12 -13.07 7.26 -33.49
C LEU A 12 -13.70 6.78 -32.16
N ILE A 13 -13.01 6.92 -31.03
CA ILE A 13 -13.58 6.62 -29.71
C ILE A 13 -14.64 7.66 -29.34
N ALA A 14 -14.43 8.95 -29.63
CA ALA A 14 -15.40 10.01 -29.42
C ALA A 14 -16.64 9.90 -30.34
N ALA A 15 -16.46 9.41 -31.57
CA ALA A 15 -17.57 9.24 -32.52
C ALA A 15 -18.47 8.03 -32.21
N ALA A 16 -17.95 6.97 -31.59
CA ALA A 16 -18.77 5.84 -31.17
C ALA A 16 -19.69 6.17 -29.99
N PHE A 17 -19.37 7.19 -29.19
CA PHE A 17 -20.19 7.66 -28.09
C PHE A 17 -21.20 8.76 -28.49
N ALA A 18 -21.03 9.41 -29.62
CA ALA A 18 -21.88 10.53 -30.01
C ALA A 18 -23.21 10.12 -30.65
N SER A 19 -23.40 8.89 -31.08
CA SER A 19 -24.59 8.45 -31.80
C SER A 19 -25.76 7.97 -30.93
N GLU A 20 -25.56 7.72 -29.62
CA GLU A 20 -26.61 7.27 -28.71
C GLU A 20 -27.26 8.38 -27.86
N TRP A 21 -26.86 9.64 -28.02
CA TRP A 21 -27.35 10.76 -27.22
C TRP A 21 -28.75 11.26 -27.62
N ILE A 22 -29.33 10.75 -28.69
CA ILE A 22 -30.61 11.29 -29.27
C ILE A 22 -31.84 10.49 -28.82
N TYR A 23 -31.69 9.29 -28.21
CA TYR A 23 -32.85 8.45 -27.81
C TYR A 23 -33.09 8.31 -26.29
N ALA A 24 -32.38 9.00 -25.45
CA ALA A 24 -32.47 8.81 -23.98
C ALA A 24 -33.40 9.84 -23.27
N ALA A 25 -34.15 10.66 -24.00
CA ALA A 25 -34.91 11.75 -23.38
C ALA A 25 -36.30 11.35 -22.83
N ASP A 26 -36.88 10.21 -23.16
CA ASP A 26 -38.29 9.89 -22.86
C ASP A 26 -38.54 8.73 -21.86
N ALA A 27 -37.51 8.16 -21.23
CA ALA A 27 -37.68 7.07 -20.26
C ALA A 27 -37.46 7.49 -18.79
N ALA A 28 -37.47 8.77 -18.47
CA ALA A 28 -37.11 9.27 -17.13
C ALA A 28 -38.32 9.62 -16.27
N GLN A 29 -39.15 8.64 -15.92
CA GLN A 29 -40.05 8.77 -14.76
C GLN A 29 -40.09 7.43 -14.02
N ASN A 30 -39.44 7.36 -12.81
CA ASN A 30 -39.40 6.28 -11.83
C ASN A 30 -38.26 5.25 -11.91
N ALA A 31 -37.06 5.58 -12.39
CA ALA A 31 -35.89 4.79 -12.07
C ALA A 31 -35.16 5.41 -10.86
N GLU A 32 -34.87 4.64 -9.84
CA GLU A 32 -34.03 5.03 -8.71
C GLU A 32 -32.66 5.48 -9.29
N GLN A 33 -32.33 6.78 -9.20
CA GLN A 33 -31.13 7.34 -9.82
C GLN A 33 -29.88 6.70 -9.22
N VAL A 34 -28.97 6.18 -10.05
CA VAL A 34 -27.72 5.61 -9.62
C VAL A 34 -26.84 6.69 -8.99
N GLN A 35 -26.60 6.59 -7.70
CA GLN A 35 -25.77 7.50 -6.90
C GLN A 35 -24.36 6.94 -6.71
N LEU A 36 -23.40 7.79 -6.33
CA LEU A 36 -22.09 7.34 -5.88
C LEU A 36 -22.22 6.61 -4.54
N GLU A 37 -21.55 5.45 -4.43
CA GLU A 37 -21.48 4.67 -3.19
C GLU A 37 -20.81 5.50 -2.09
N GLU A 38 -21.45 5.60 -0.93
CA GLU A 38 -20.83 6.23 0.24
C GLU A 38 -19.85 5.25 0.89
N VAL A 39 -18.56 5.57 0.81
CA VAL A 39 -17.50 4.73 1.37
C VAL A 39 -17.15 5.16 2.78
N VAL A 40 -16.98 4.19 3.67
CA VAL A 40 -16.57 4.41 5.07
C VAL A 40 -15.08 4.17 5.21
N VAL A 41 -14.36 5.14 5.77
CA VAL A 41 -12.95 5.02 6.13
C VAL A 41 -12.84 4.40 7.53
N THR A 42 -12.25 3.23 7.60
CA THR A 42 -12.06 2.47 8.84
C THR A 42 -10.64 2.55 9.38
N GLY A 43 -9.71 2.96 8.53
CA GLY A 43 -8.28 3.01 8.84
C GLY A 43 -7.90 3.98 9.96
N GLU A 44 -8.77 4.96 10.27
CA GLU A 44 -8.60 5.89 11.39
C GLU A 44 -9.32 5.43 12.68
N ARG A 45 -9.85 4.18 12.73
CA ARG A 45 -10.61 3.60 13.87
C ARG A 45 -11.94 4.29 14.19
N THR A 46 -12.32 5.28 13.42
CA THR A 46 -13.64 5.91 13.45
C THR A 46 -14.33 5.54 12.15
N ASN A 47 -15.56 5.03 12.23
CA ASN A 47 -16.39 4.77 11.04
C ASN A 47 -16.91 6.12 10.52
N ARG A 48 -16.05 6.91 9.89
CA ARG A 48 -16.42 8.15 9.20
C ARG A 48 -16.56 7.89 7.72
N SER A 49 -17.47 8.58 7.08
CA SER A 49 -17.52 8.57 5.62
C SER A 49 -16.22 9.17 5.05
N GLY A 50 -15.82 8.72 3.86
CA GLY A 50 -14.68 9.29 3.16
C GLY A 50 -14.85 10.80 2.92
N PHE A 51 -16.09 11.26 2.87
CA PHE A 51 -16.48 12.67 2.75
C PHE A 51 -16.16 13.47 4.03
N GLU A 52 -16.38 12.92 5.21
CA GLU A 52 -16.14 13.59 6.51
C GLU A 52 -14.71 13.41 7.03
N THR A 53 -13.92 12.55 6.40
CA THR A 53 -12.56 12.24 6.85
C THR A 53 -11.57 13.34 6.46
N ALA A 54 -10.88 13.91 7.45
CA ALA A 54 -9.86 14.94 7.25
C ALA A 54 -8.63 14.43 6.46
N THR A 55 -8.26 13.18 6.67
CA THR A 55 -7.12 12.57 5.99
C THR A 55 -7.39 12.42 4.50
N SER A 56 -6.41 12.79 3.69
CA SER A 56 -6.45 12.52 2.26
C SER A 56 -6.51 11.00 2.03
N ASN A 57 -7.61 10.53 1.46
CA ASN A 57 -7.89 9.11 1.30
C ASN A 57 -8.30 8.76 -0.13
N ARG A 58 -8.12 7.50 -0.50
CA ARG A 58 -8.75 6.85 -1.64
C ARG A 58 -9.22 5.48 -1.19
N VAL A 59 -10.51 5.24 -1.30
CA VAL A 59 -11.12 3.96 -0.92
C VAL A 59 -11.57 3.22 -2.17
N PHE A 60 -11.17 1.97 -2.29
CA PHE A 60 -11.61 1.04 -3.32
C PHE A 60 -12.50 0.00 -2.66
N SER A 61 -13.79 0.05 -2.94
CA SER A 61 -14.78 -0.94 -2.48
C SER A 61 -14.78 -2.18 -3.38
N THR A 62 -15.41 -3.26 -2.91
CA THR A 62 -15.56 -4.52 -3.67
C THR A 62 -15.96 -4.32 -5.12
N PRO A 63 -17.00 -3.52 -5.47
CA PRO A 63 -17.37 -3.31 -6.86
C PRO A 63 -16.26 -2.69 -7.71
N ASN A 64 -15.40 -1.87 -7.11
CA ASN A 64 -14.27 -1.26 -7.81
C ASN A 64 -13.06 -2.20 -7.91
N ILE A 65 -12.91 -3.12 -6.96
CA ILE A 65 -11.84 -4.13 -6.94
C ILE A 65 -12.17 -5.27 -7.94
N ASP A 66 -13.35 -5.86 -7.84
CA ASP A 66 -13.72 -7.06 -8.60
C ASP A 66 -13.94 -6.80 -10.09
N ARG A 67 -14.36 -5.57 -10.46
CA ARG A 67 -14.78 -5.25 -11.82
C ARG A 67 -13.66 -4.97 -12.81
N SER A 68 -12.46 -4.62 -12.35
CA SER A 68 -11.38 -4.22 -13.26
C SER A 68 -10.65 -5.40 -13.93
N GLY A 69 -10.89 -6.64 -13.52
CA GLY A 69 -10.35 -7.86 -14.16
C GLY A 69 -8.82 -7.99 -14.19
N HIS A 70 -8.11 -6.86 -14.16
CA HIS A 70 -6.65 -6.75 -14.19
C HIS A 70 -6.03 -6.35 -12.84
N ASN A 71 -6.83 -5.85 -11.90
CA ASN A 71 -6.34 -5.57 -10.55
C ASN A 71 -6.29 -6.86 -9.73
N LEU A 72 -5.12 -7.43 -9.59
CA LEU A 72 -4.90 -8.66 -8.84
C LEU A 72 -4.20 -8.41 -7.49
N SER A 73 -3.63 -7.22 -7.30
CA SER A 73 -2.86 -6.87 -6.11
C SER A 73 -3.09 -5.43 -5.65
N ALA A 74 -2.80 -5.15 -4.38
CA ALA A 74 -2.85 -3.79 -3.82
C ALA A 74 -1.97 -2.79 -4.61
N THR A 75 -0.83 -3.24 -5.16
CA THR A 75 0.03 -2.46 -6.05
C THR A 75 -0.73 -1.89 -7.24
N ASP A 76 -1.66 -2.63 -7.83
CA ASP A 76 -2.43 -2.17 -8.99
C ASP A 76 -3.37 -1.02 -8.63
N LEU A 77 -3.90 -1.02 -7.40
CA LEU A 77 -4.73 0.07 -6.87
C LEU A 77 -3.88 1.30 -6.48
N LEU A 78 -2.70 1.08 -5.89
CA LEU A 78 -1.80 2.18 -5.51
C LEU A 78 -1.35 3.00 -6.72
N LYS A 79 -1.12 2.36 -7.87
CA LYS A 79 -0.82 3.05 -9.14
C LYS A 79 -1.94 3.97 -9.64
N GLN A 80 -3.16 3.80 -9.14
CA GLN A 80 -4.32 4.67 -9.45
C GLN A 80 -4.45 5.84 -8.45
N THR A 81 -3.53 5.95 -7.49
CA THR A 81 -3.58 6.98 -6.44
C THR A 81 -2.57 8.08 -6.74
N VAL A 82 -3.01 9.33 -6.76
CA VAL A 82 -2.15 10.49 -7.03
C VAL A 82 -1.12 10.72 -5.91
N ASN A 83 0.00 11.36 -6.25
CA ASN A 83 1.16 11.56 -5.37
C ASN A 83 1.72 10.24 -4.81
N THR A 84 1.49 9.14 -5.53
CA THR A 84 2.02 7.82 -5.23
C THR A 84 2.79 7.30 -6.44
N VAL A 85 4.01 6.82 -6.24
CA VAL A 85 4.80 6.13 -7.26
C VAL A 85 5.10 4.73 -6.76
N ASP A 86 4.52 3.74 -7.42
CA ASP A 86 4.78 2.33 -7.15
C ASP A 86 5.50 1.71 -8.35
N LEU A 87 6.73 1.26 -8.12
CA LEU A 87 7.54 0.63 -9.16
C LEU A 87 7.01 -0.77 -9.53
N GLY A 88 6.21 -1.39 -8.64
CA GLY A 88 5.64 -2.73 -8.86
C GLY A 88 6.69 -3.82 -8.98
N SER A 89 7.84 -3.63 -8.39
CA SER A 89 8.98 -4.54 -8.40
C SER A 89 9.63 -4.54 -7.02
N GLY A 90 10.08 -5.69 -6.55
CA GLY A 90 10.63 -5.88 -5.21
C GLY A 90 11.73 -4.89 -4.81
N ASN A 91 12.13 -4.91 -3.57
CA ASN A 91 12.94 -3.99 -2.79
C ASN A 91 12.21 -2.74 -2.30
N ASP A 92 11.45 -2.07 -3.16
CA ASP A 92 10.92 -0.74 -2.89
C ASP A 92 9.42 -0.79 -2.63
N LEU A 93 8.99 -0.22 -1.52
CA LEU A 93 7.59 0.10 -1.29
C LEU A 93 7.24 1.40 -2.05
N PRO A 94 5.94 1.64 -2.29
CA PRO A 94 5.52 2.88 -2.95
C PRO A 94 6.02 4.12 -2.23
N THR A 95 6.40 5.15 -2.99
CA THR A 95 6.55 6.50 -2.43
C THR A 95 5.18 7.14 -2.30
N VAL A 96 4.94 7.83 -1.20
CA VAL A 96 3.72 8.61 -0.98
C VAL A 96 4.11 10.05 -0.66
N ARG A 97 3.61 11.00 -1.43
CA ARG A 97 3.97 12.43 -1.32
C ARG A 97 5.49 12.66 -1.35
N GLY A 98 6.20 11.86 -2.17
CA GLY A 98 7.65 11.90 -2.35
C GLY A 98 8.47 11.22 -1.25
N VAL A 99 7.83 10.63 -0.27
CA VAL A 99 8.50 9.90 0.83
C VAL A 99 8.54 8.42 0.50
N ASP A 100 9.74 7.86 0.50
CA ASP A 100 9.96 6.43 0.26
C ASP A 100 9.30 5.59 1.36
N GLY A 101 8.33 4.79 0.98
CA GLY A 101 7.59 3.92 1.90
C GLY A 101 8.44 2.79 2.50
N SER A 102 9.51 2.39 1.82
CA SER A 102 10.42 1.33 2.29
C SER A 102 11.22 1.73 3.54
N GLY A 103 11.46 3.02 3.72
CA GLY A 103 12.48 3.49 4.64
C GLY A 103 13.89 3.43 4.02
N PRO A 104 14.93 3.70 4.81
CA PRO A 104 16.28 3.90 4.29
C PRO A 104 17.05 2.60 3.95
N ALA A 105 16.57 1.44 4.37
CA ALA A 105 17.19 0.14 4.14
C ALA A 105 16.29 -0.78 3.33
N VAL A 106 16.75 -1.24 2.18
CA VAL A 106 15.98 -2.06 1.24
C VAL A 106 16.75 -3.30 0.79
N GLY A 107 16.03 -4.33 0.37
CA GLY A 107 16.61 -5.57 -0.18
C GLY A 107 17.55 -6.27 0.79
N ALA A 108 18.75 -6.62 0.32
CA ALA A 108 19.76 -7.29 1.14
C ALA A 108 20.30 -6.39 2.27
N VAL A 109 20.32 -5.05 2.09
CA VAL A 109 20.77 -4.11 3.12
C VAL A 109 19.88 -4.15 4.35
N ALA A 110 18.60 -4.47 4.17
CA ALA A 110 17.65 -4.59 5.27
C ALA A 110 18.03 -5.63 6.33
N PHE A 111 18.73 -6.72 5.93
CA PHE A 111 19.25 -7.71 6.87
C PHE A 111 20.38 -7.18 7.76
N PHE A 112 21.12 -6.16 7.30
CA PHE A 112 22.19 -5.54 8.10
C PHE A 112 21.71 -4.36 8.93
N ALA A 113 20.74 -3.60 8.43
CA ALA A 113 20.29 -2.37 9.06
C ALA A 113 18.99 -2.51 9.87
N GLY A 114 18.35 -3.68 9.79
CA GLY A 114 16.94 -3.81 10.19
C GLY A 114 16.02 -2.99 9.28
N THR A 115 14.74 -3.28 9.30
CA THR A 115 13.76 -2.59 8.46
C THR A 115 12.84 -1.71 9.29
N ARG A 116 12.66 -0.48 8.80
CA ARG A 116 11.76 0.51 9.40
C ARG A 116 10.94 1.16 8.28
N PRO A 117 9.92 0.45 7.74
CA PRO A 117 9.11 1.01 6.66
C PRO A 117 8.39 2.27 7.14
N ARG A 118 8.15 3.20 6.21
CA ARG A 118 7.42 4.45 6.44
C ARG A 118 5.97 4.36 6.00
N LEU A 119 5.65 3.41 5.12
CA LEU A 119 4.30 3.12 4.67
C LEU A 119 3.80 1.84 5.34
N ASN A 120 2.76 1.97 6.14
CA ASN A 120 2.12 0.84 6.79
C ASN A 120 1.21 0.11 5.81
N LEU A 121 1.29 -1.21 5.76
CA LEU A 121 0.29 -2.07 5.12
C LEU A 121 -0.35 -2.92 6.20
N SER A 122 -1.66 -2.88 6.33
CA SER A 122 -2.38 -3.76 7.25
C SER A 122 -3.49 -4.54 6.55
N ILE A 123 -3.62 -5.81 6.92
CA ILE A 123 -4.65 -6.72 6.42
C ILE A 123 -5.45 -7.20 7.63
N ASP A 124 -6.74 -6.91 7.68
CA ASP A 124 -7.65 -7.21 8.81
C ASP A 124 -7.12 -6.72 10.19
N GLY A 125 -6.24 -5.69 10.17
CA GLY A 125 -5.66 -5.08 11.37
C GLY A 125 -4.28 -5.63 11.79
N ARG A 126 -3.74 -6.67 11.12
CA ARG A 126 -2.34 -7.08 11.25
C ARG A 126 -1.48 -6.26 10.28
N SER A 127 -0.42 -5.63 10.78
CA SER A 127 0.56 -4.95 9.92
C SER A 127 1.51 -5.96 9.28
N ALA A 128 1.68 -5.90 7.96
CA ALA A 128 2.66 -6.69 7.24
C ALA A 128 4.08 -6.18 7.54
N THR A 129 5.05 -7.09 7.59
CA THR A 129 6.45 -6.72 7.64
C THR A 129 6.91 -6.11 6.32
N TYR A 130 8.06 -5.41 6.32
CA TYR A 130 8.67 -4.90 5.09
C TYR A 130 8.80 -6.00 4.03
N ASN A 131 9.32 -7.17 4.40
CA ASN A 131 9.55 -8.26 3.45
C ASN A 131 8.24 -8.82 2.87
N GLU A 132 7.19 -8.93 3.67
CA GLU A 132 5.86 -9.34 3.19
C GLU A 132 5.29 -8.35 2.19
N TYR A 133 5.57 -7.05 2.37
CA TYR A 133 5.09 -6.02 1.45
C TYR A 133 5.98 -5.91 0.21
N ALA A 134 7.31 -5.84 0.36
CA ALA A 134 8.24 -5.63 -0.75
C ALA A 134 8.33 -6.83 -1.71
N PHE A 135 8.30 -8.05 -1.18
CA PHE A 135 8.50 -9.29 -1.94
C PHE A 135 7.26 -10.17 -2.02
N GLY A 136 6.20 -9.81 -1.31
CA GLY A 136 4.91 -10.47 -1.39
C GLY A 136 3.99 -9.83 -2.42
N THR A 137 2.93 -10.55 -2.75
CA THR A 137 1.81 -10.01 -3.53
C THR A 137 0.61 -9.93 -2.60
N GLN A 138 0.10 -8.74 -2.39
CA GLN A 138 -1.08 -8.52 -1.55
C GLN A 138 -2.33 -8.70 -2.41
N SER A 139 -2.90 -9.91 -2.36
CA SER A 139 -4.05 -10.31 -3.17
C SER A 139 -5.28 -9.43 -2.87
N LEU A 140 -6.01 -9.09 -3.93
CA LEU A 140 -7.31 -8.41 -3.85
C LEU A 140 -8.50 -9.38 -3.86
N TRP A 141 -8.25 -10.69 -4.01
CA TRP A 141 -9.32 -11.68 -3.98
C TRP A 141 -10.05 -11.68 -2.63
N ASP A 142 -11.37 -11.60 -2.70
CA ASP A 142 -12.25 -11.64 -1.53
C ASP A 142 -12.01 -10.49 -0.53
N MET A 143 -11.62 -9.31 -1.04
CA MET A 143 -11.51 -8.10 -0.25
C MET A 143 -12.82 -7.31 -0.26
N GLN A 144 -13.20 -6.78 0.90
CA GLN A 144 -14.34 -5.87 1.04
C GLN A 144 -13.96 -4.47 0.59
N GLN A 145 -12.78 -3.98 1.05
CA GLN A 145 -12.25 -2.68 0.66
C GLN A 145 -10.74 -2.59 0.86
N VAL A 146 -10.14 -1.65 0.14
CA VAL A 146 -8.77 -1.22 0.31
C VAL A 146 -8.76 0.31 0.43
N GLU A 147 -8.16 0.80 1.51
CA GLU A 147 -8.03 2.23 1.79
C GLU A 147 -6.57 2.65 1.63
N VAL A 148 -6.32 3.72 0.92
CA VAL A 148 -5.01 4.37 0.81
C VAL A 148 -5.09 5.71 1.53
N LEU A 149 -4.46 5.80 2.68
CA LEU A 149 -4.39 6.99 3.53
C LEU A 149 -3.04 7.67 3.34
N ARG A 150 -3.03 8.92 2.90
CA ARG A 150 -1.81 9.68 2.61
C ARG A 150 -1.49 10.65 3.73
N GLY A 151 -0.20 10.77 4.05
CA GLY A 151 0.27 11.52 5.20
C GLY A 151 0.27 10.73 6.51
N PRO A 152 0.84 11.28 7.59
CA PRO A 152 1.11 10.53 8.82
C PRO A 152 -0.14 9.95 9.46
N GLN A 153 -0.07 8.65 9.80
CA GLN A 153 -1.10 7.91 10.52
C GLN A 153 -0.62 7.45 11.91
N SER A 154 0.47 8.04 12.42
CA SER A 154 1.12 7.57 13.63
C SER A 154 0.31 7.78 14.90
N HIS A 155 -0.62 8.75 14.95
CA HIS A 155 -1.54 8.96 16.07
C HIS A 155 -2.48 7.74 16.28
N VAL A 156 -2.79 7.00 15.22
CA VAL A 156 -3.63 5.79 15.28
C VAL A 156 -2.77 4.53 15.31
N ARG A 157 -1.74 4.46 14.45
CA ARG A 157 -0.97 3.22 14.18
C ARG A 157 0.37 3.16 14.89
N GLY A 158 0.87 4.29 15.42
CA GLY A 158 2.19 4.39 16.01
C GLY A 158 3.30 4.43 14.95
N GLN A 159 4.33 3.65 15.18
CA GLN A 159 5.48 3.53 14.29
C GLN A 159 5.11 3.04 12.88
N ASN A 160 6.03 3.22 11.93
CA ASN A 160 5.95 2.70 10.56
C ASN A 160 4.77 3.25 9.73
N ALA A 161 4.26 4.44 10.04
CA ALA A 161 3.12 5.03 9.34
C ALA A 161 3.32 6.54 9.05
N VAL A 162 4.57 6.97 8.88
CA VAL A 162 4.95 8.37 8.70
C VAL A 162 4.63 8.89 7.29
N ALA A 163 4.66 8.03 6.27
CA ALA A 163 4.28 8.36 4.90
C ALA A 163 2.78 8.17 4.64
N GLY A 164 2.15 7.23 5.35
CA GLY A 164 0.75 6.87 5.16
C GLY A 164 0.45 5.43 5.56
N ALA A 165 -0.74 4.96 5.15
CA ALA A 165 -1.15 3.58 5.37
C ALA A 165 -1.99 3.04 4.21
N VAL A 166 -1.82 1.75 3.94
CA VAL A 166 -2.71 0.94 3.09
C VAL A 166 -3.45 -0.03 4.00
N VAL A 167 -4.76 0.08 4.04
CA VAL A 167 -5.62 -0.73 4.92
C VAL A 167 -6.49 -1.64 4.07
N MET A 168 -6.29 -2.93 4.19
CA MET A 168 -7.03 -3.95 3.47
C MET A 168 -7.97 -4.65 4.44
N ARG A 169 -9.23 -4.75 4.06
CA ARG A 169 -10.25 -5.47 4.81
C ARG A 169 -10.85 -6.55 3.94
N SER A 170 -10.81 -7.79 4.40
CA SER A 170 -11.42 -8.91 3.71
C SER A 170 -12.90 -9.05 4.07
N LYS A 171 -13.67 -9.68 3.19
CA LYS A 171 -15.11 -9.93 3.42
C LYS A 171 -15.32 -10.80 4.65
N ASP A 172 -16.41 -10.54 5.35
CA ASP A 172 -16.83 -11.34 6.50
C ASP A 172 -17.67 -12.55 6.08
N PRO A 173 -17.80 -13.58 6.93
CA PRO A 173 -18.75 -14.66 6.75
C PRO A 173 -20.20 -14.16 6.61
N THR A 174 -20.98 -14.86 5.81
CA THR A 174 -22.39 -14.55 5.52
C THR A 174 -23.30 -15.60 6.12
N ASP A 175 -24.51 -15.20 6.48
CA ASP A 175 -25.53 -16.09 7.04
C ASP A 175 -26.38 -16.78 5.95
N GLU A 176 -26.10 -16.46 4.70
CA GLU A 176 -26.58 -17.13 3.49
C GLU A 176 -25.43 -17.80 2.76
N TRP A 177 -25.68 -18.95 2.13
CA TRP A 177 -24.68 -19.63 1.33
C TRP A 177 -24.34 -18.82 0.10
N GLU A 178 -23.07 -18.55 -0.06
CA GLU A 178 -22.51 -17.92 -1.25
C GLU A 178 -21.17 -18.51 -1.60
N GLY A 179 -20.83 -18.48 -2.86
CA GLY A 179 -19.54 -18.91 -3.35
C GLY A 179 -19.17 -18.22 -4.66
N ALA A 180 -17.88 -18.25 -4.97
CA ALA A 180 -17.38 -17.79 -6.25
C ALA A 180 -16.12 -18.56 -6.65
N LEU A 181 -15.95 -18.74 -7.96
CA LEU A 181 -14.75 -19.29 -8.57
C LEU A 181 -14.26 -18.31 -9.64
N ARG A 182 -12.96 -18.02 -9.66
CA ARG A 182 -12.31 -17.20 -10.69
C ARG A 182 -11.19 -17.98 -11.37
N LEU A 183 -11.17 -17.91 -12.69
CA LEU A 183 -10.10 -18.43 -13.54
C LEU A 183 -9.58 -17.30 -14.41
N GLY A 184 -8.26 -17.10 -14.45
CA GLY A 184 -7.62 -16.06 -15.25
C GLY A 184 -6.43 -16.62 -16.03
N LEU A 185 -6.28 -16.21 -17.28
CA LEU A 185 -5.17 -16.55 -18.16
C LEU A 185 -4.68 -15.28 -18.85
N GLY A 186 -3.36 -15.18 -19.06
CA GLY A 186 -2.77 -14.05 -19.76
C GLY A 186 -1.42 -14.39 -20.38
N ASN A 187 -0.88 -13.43 -21.12
CA ASN A 187 0.49 -13.53 -21.60
C ASN A 187 1.48 -13.61 -20.42
N GLN A 188 2.79 -13.80 -20.69
CA GLN A 188 3.83 -14.06 -19.67
C GLN A 188 3.47 -15.25 -18.75
N LYS A 189 2.78 -16.25 -19.30
CA LYS A 189 2.28 -17.44 -18.58
C LYS A 189 1.45 -17.08 -17.34
N THR A 190 0.76 -15.95 -17.37
CA THR A 190 -0.12 -15.52 -16.28
C THR A 190 -1.26 -16.51 -16.10
N ARG A 191 -1.43 -16.97 -14.87
CA ARG A 191 -2.51 -17.87 -14.43
C ARG A 191 -3.00 -17.41 -13.07
N ASN A 192 -4.29 -17.32 -12.92
CA ASN A 192 -4.97 -17.03 -11.66
C ASN A 192 -6.08 -18.04 -11.44
N VAL A 193 -6.10 -18.66 -10.28
CA VAL A 193 -7.19 -19.54 -9.84
C VAL A 193 -7.56 -19.08 -8.42
N ALA A 194 -8.83 -18.77 -8.21
CA ALA A 194 -9.32 -18.33 -6.91
C ALA A 194 -10.72 -18.89 -6.65
N GLY A 195 -11.00 -19.19 -5.39
CA GLY A 195 -12.28 -19.67 -4.94
C GLY A 195 -12.64 -19.15 -3.55
N VAL A 196 -13.93 -19.05 -3.29
CA VAL A 196 -14.46 -18.69 -1.99
C VAL A 196 -15.77 -19.42 -1.76
N VAL A 197 -16.01 -19.83 -0.51
CA VAL A 197 -17.28 -20.34 -0.03
C VAL A 197 -17.56 -19.74 1.34
N SER A 198 -18.79 -19.33 1.59
CA SER A 198 -19.26 -18.77 2.85
C SER A 198 -20.68 -19.25 3.14
N GLY A 199 -21.01 -19.36 4.41
CA GLY A 199 -22.35 -19.72 4.83
C GLY A 199 -22.47 -20.02 6.32
N PRO A 200 -23.69 -20.26 6.82
CA PRO A 200 -23.92 -20.56 8.22
C PRO A 200 -23.49 -21.98 8.58
N ILE A 201 -22.77 -22.14 9.69
CA ILE A 201 -22.64 -23.41 10.42
C ILE A 201 -23.86 -23.60 11.31
N VAL A 202 -24.29 -22.52 11.98
CA VAL A 202 -25.50 -22.40 12.72
C VAL A 202 -26.19 -21.11 12.31
N LYS A 203 -27.34 -21.21 11.66
CA LYS A 203 -28.05 -20.04 11.11
C LYS A 203 -28.28 -18.98 12.20
N ASN A 204 -28.06 -17.71 11.85
CA ASN A 204 -28.13 -16.51 12.69
C ASN A 204 -27.17 -16.52 13.91
N ASN A 205 -26.25 -17.48 14.02
CA ASN A 205 -25.34 -17.55 15.17
C ASN A 205 -23.89 -17.71 14.78
N LEU A 206 -23.55 -18.65 13.89
CA LEU A 206 -22.18 -18.97 13.56
C LEU A 206 -22.04 -19.19 12.06
N ALA A 207 -21.26 -18.35 11.42
CA ALA A 207 -20.96 -18.44 9.99
C ALA A 207 -19.46 -18.61 9.74
N PHE A 208 -19.12 -19.19 8.60
CA PHE A 208 -17.73 -19.33 8.15
C PHE A 208 -17.53 -18.75 6.75
N ARG A 209 -16.29 -18.43 6.44
CA ARG A 209 -15.82 -18.07 5.10
C ARG A 209 -14.46 -18.66 4.85
N LEU A 210 -14.29 -19.40 3.76
CA LEU A 210 -13.03 -19.96 3.29
C LEU A 210 -12.73 -19.39 1.91
N SER A 211 -11.60 -18.73 1.77
CA SER A 211 -11.13 -18.10 0.55
C SER A 211 -9.71 -18.57 0.22
N ALA A 212 -9.45 -18.93 -1.02
CA ALA A 212 -8.15 -19.33 -1.50
C ALA A 212 -7.86 -18.76 -2.89
N GLU A 213 -6.60 -18.35 -3.12
CA GLU A 213 -6.15 -17.88 -4.41
C GLU A 213 -4.72 -18.35 -4.68
N ARG A 214 -4.45 -18.71 -5.94
CA ARG A 214 -3.11 -18.90 -6.47
C ARG A 214 -2.92 -18.07 -7.73
N GLN A 215 -1.91 -17.21 -7.72
CA GLN A 215 -1.46 -16.41 -8.86
C GLN A 215 -0.08 -16.89 -9.30
N GLN A 216 0.15 -16.93 -10.61
CA GLN A 216 1.45 -17.24 -11.19
C GLN A 216 1.65 -16.40 -12.45
N ARG A 217 2.87 -15.90 -12.65
CA ARG A 217 3.33 -15.31 -13.91
C ARG A 217 4.84 -15.54 -14.10
N GLU A 218 5.34 -15.27 -15.29
CA GLU A 218 6.77 -15.12 -15.51
C GLU A 218 7.15 -13.65 -15.68
N SER A 219 8.31 -13.26 -15.14
CA SER A 219 8.94 -12.00 -15.49
C SER A 219 9.22 -11.96 -17.00
N TYR A 220 9.01 -10.82 -17.61
CA TYR A 220 9.38 -10.59 -19.01
C TYR A 220 10.88 -10.37 -19.20
N GLU A 221 11.62 -10.13 -18.11
CA GLU A 221 13.06 -9.99 -18.17
C GLU A 221 13.75 -11.37 -18.32
N PRO A 222 14.81 -11.47 -19.15
CA PRO A 222 15.44 -12.74 -19.48
C PRO A 222 16.44 -13.20 -18.42
N PHE A 223 15.96 -13.39 -17.16
CA PHE A 223 16.79 -13.94 -16.11
C PHE A 223 17.18 -15.40 -16.38
N VAL A 224 18.39 -15.75 -15.96
CA VAL A 224 18.95 -17.09 -16.15
C VAL A 224 18.65 -17.95 -14.94
N SER A 225 18.23 -19.18 -15.16
CA SER A 225 18.03 -20.19 -14.13
C SER A 225 19.37 -20.65 -13.56
N TYR A 226 19.45 -20.80 -12.23
CA TYR A 226 20.62 -21.30 -11.52
C TYR A 226 20.23 -21.86 -10.15
N GLU A 227 21.03 -22.78 -9.61
CA GLU A 227 20.83 -23.28 -8.26
C GLU A 227 21.42 -22.33 -7.21
N PRO A 228 20.74 -22.12 -6.03
CA PRO A 228 19.52 -22.82 -5.57
C PRO A 228 18.20 -22.15 -5.97
N THR A 229 18.21 -21.13 -6.81
CA THR A 229 17.00 -20.36 -7.16
C THR A 229 16.09 -21.03 -8.16
N GLY A 230 16.59 -21.99 -8.95
CA GLY A 230 15.84 -22.51 -10.10
C GLY A 230 15.54 -21.39 -11.12
N ASN A 231 14.29 -21.25 -11.56
CA ASN A 231 13.88 -20.19 -12.50
C ASN A 231 13.55 -18.86 -11.78
N PRO A 232 14.42 -17.81 -11.84
CA PRO A 232 14.16 -16.53 -11.20
C PRO A 232 13.00 -15.76 -11.84
N ARG A 233 12.60 -16.08 -13.07
CA ARG A 233 11.48 -15.41 -13.75
C ARG A 233 10.12 -15.75 -13.14
N ARG A 234 10.03 -16.85 -12.40
CA ARG A 234 8.78 -17.35 -11.83
C ARG A 234 8.35 -16.49 -10.65
N VAL A 235 7.22 -15.83 -10.77
CA VAL A 235 6.53 -15.05 -9.72
C VAL A 235 5.28 -15.81 -9.33
N GLU A 236 5.14 -16.13 -8.06
CA GLU A 236 4.01 -16.88 -7.51
C GLU A 236 3.52 -16.28 -6.22
N ASN A 237 2.22 -16.36 -6.02
CA ASN A 237 1.56 -16.02 -4.78
C ASN A 237 0.46 -17.03 -4.47
N THR A 238 0.37 -17.45 -3.22
CA THR A 238 -0.71 -18.27 -2.69
C THR A 238 -1.24 -17.57 -1.44
N ASN A 239 -2.54 -17.39 -1.36
CA ASN A 239 -3.23 -16.80 -0.22
C ASN A 239 -4.40 -17.72 0.17
N VAL A 240 -4.46 -18.09 1.44
CA VAL A 240 -5.57 -18.87 2.00
C VAL A 240 -6.05 -18.15 3.26
N ARG A 241 -7.34 -17.88 3.34
CA ARG A 241 -7.97 -17.22 4.48
C ARG A 241 -9.20 -18.00 4.93
N PHE A 242 -9.29 -18.23 6.24
CA PHE A 242 -10.45 -18.81 6.89
C PHE A 242 -10.95 -17.86 7.96
N LYS A 243 -12.25 -17.62 7.99
CA LYS A 243 -12.93 -16.84 9.02
C LYS A 243 -14.06 -17.62 9.67
N LEU A 244 -14.19 -17.43 10.97
CA LEU A 244 -15.39 -17.77 11.74
C LEU A 244 -15.96 -16.49 12.32
N LEU A 245 -17.27 -16.31 12.24
CA LEU A 245 -18.00 -15.19 12.80
C LEU A 245 -19.13 -15.72 13.68
N LEU A 246 -19.02 -15.43 14.96
CA LEU A 246 -20.05 -15.70 15.96
C LEU A 246 -20.85 -14.42 16.20
N THR A 247 -22.14 -14.46 15.93
CA THR A 247 -23.13 -13.38 16.12
C THR A 247 -24.36 -13.96 16.81
N PRO A 248 -24.34 -14.16 18.15
CA PRO A 248 -25.42 -14.85 18.84
C PRO A 248 -26.75 -14.12 18.69
N GLU A 249 -27.80 -14.83 18.26
CA GLU A 249 -29.10 -14.24 17.99
C GLU A 249 -29.69 -13.54 19.23
N ASN A 250 -29.43 -14.10 20.43
CA ASN A 250 -29.89 -13.53 21.70
C ASN A 250 -29.04 -12.36 22.20
N HIS A 251 -27.94 -12.04 21.53
CA HIS A 251 -27.01 -10.95 21.87
C HIS A 251 -26.59 -10.20 20.62
N PRO A 252 -27.48 -9.46 19.95
CA PRO A 252 -27.19 -8.76 18.68
C PRO A 252 -26.10 -7.68 18.81
N ASP A 253 -25.84 -7.25 20.05
CA ASP A 253 -24.83 -6.26 20.40
C ASP A 253 -23.42 -6.84 20.51
N PHE A 254 -23.26 -8.14 20.27
CA PHE A 254 -22.00 -8.85 20.40
C PHE A 254 -21.63 -9.59 19.13
N TYR A 255 -20.36 -9.49 18.74
CA TYR A 255 -19.77 -10.46 17.82
C TYR A 255 -18.36 -10.86 18.23
N SER A 256 -17.95 -12.06 17.81
CA SER A 256 -16.59 -12.54 17.91
C SER A 256 -16.16 -13.12 16.56
N ARG A 257 -15.00 -12.69 16.04
CA ARG A 257 -14.50 -13.13 14.74
C ARG A 257 -13.08 -13.64 14.86
N LEU A 258 -12.84 -14.87 14.40
CA LEU A 258 -11.54 -15.45 14.24
C LEU A 258 -11.15 -15.45 12.75
N THR A 259 -10.01 -14.89 12.42
CA THR A 259 -9.43 -14.91 11.07
C THR A 259 -8.10 -15.65 11.10
N LEU A 260 -7.96 -16.71 10.32
CA LEU A 260 -6.69 -17.40 10.07
C LEU A 260 -6.26 -17.07 8.64
N ASN A 261 -5.01 -16.63 8.47
CA ASN A 261 -4.49 -16.22 7.18
C ASN A 261 -3.13 -16.87 6.93
N HIS A 262 -2.93 -17.44 5.73
CA HIS A 262 -1.66 -17.98 5.27
C HIS A 262 -1.33 -17.40 3.90
N ILE A 263 -0.16 -16.77 3.79
CA ILE A 263 0.35 -16.18 2.55
C ILE A 263 1.72 -16.78 2.28
N ARG A 264 1.97 -17.14 1.01
CA ARG A 264 3.29 -17.52 0.51
C ARG A 264 3.52 -16.91 -0.86
N SER A 265 4.62 -16.19 -1.00
CA SER A 265 5.02 -15.54 -2.25
C SER A 265 6.43 -15.96 -2.64
N ARG A 266 6.69 -16.00 -3.93
CA ARG A 266 8.01 -16.18 -4.52
C ARG A 266 8.16 -15.19 -5.67
N ALA A 267 9.22 -14.39 -5.65
CA ALA A 267 9.48 -13.39 -6.70
C ALA A 267 10.99 -13.12 -6.83
N PRO A 268 11.47 -12.68 -8.00
CA PRO A 268 12.81 -12.12 -8.10
C PRO A 268 12.93 -10.89 -7.20
N GLN A 269 14.15 -10.62 -6.72
CA GLN A 269 14.42 -9.46 -5.87
C GLN A 269 13.91 -8.15 -6.48
N ASN A 270 14.09 -8.00 -7.78
CA ASN A 270 13.50 -6.93 -8.60
C ASN A 270 13.59 -7.31 -10.09
N GLU A 271 12.92 -6.55 -10.94
CA GLU A 271 12.94 -6.75 -12.40
C GLU A 271 13.88 -5.75 -13.11
N ILE A 272 14.94 -5.29 -12.43
CA ILE A 272 15.98 -4.41 -13.00
C ILE A 272 16.90 -5.20 -13.92
N MET A 273 17.13 -4.67 -15.11
CA MET A 273 18.08 -5.20 -16.10
C MET A 273 19.09 -4.15 -16.52
N GLY A 274 20.29 -4.60 -16.87
CA GLY A 274 21.34 -3.76 -17.43
C GLY A 274 21.67 -4.14 -18.89
N ASN A 275 22.25 -3.19 -19.61
CA ASN A 275 22.64 -3.39 -21.01
C ASN A 275 23.90 -4.27 -21.18
N THR A 276 24.72 -4.40 -20.14
CA THR A 276 25.97 -5.13 -20.24
C THR A 276 25.77 -6.63 -20.03
N ALA A 277 26.04 -7.40 -21.05
CA ALA A 277 25.98 -8.86 -21.04
C ALA A 277 26.88 -9.53 -19.99
N SER A 278 27.86 -8.79 -19.45
CA SER A 278 28.88 -9.28 -18.51
C SER A 278 28.47 -9.26 -17.04
N ARG A 279 27.35 -8.62 -16.66
CA ARG A 279 26.93 -8.51 -15.24
C ARG A 279 26.08 -9.70 -14.83
N ARG A 280 26.75 -10.73 -14.30
CA ARG A 280 26.14 -11.98 -13.84
C ARG A 280 24.99 -11.74 -12.87
N PHE A 281 25.13 -10.82 -11.89
CA PHE A 281 24.10 -10.48 -10.92
C PHE A 281 22.76 -10.03 -11.54
N LEU A 282 22.78 -9.35 -12.69
CA LEU A 282 21.57 -8.90 -13.36
C LEU A 282 20.84 -10.02 -14.10
N LYS A 283 21.54 -11.10 -14.44
CA LYS A 283 20.99 -12.26 -15.11
C LYS A 283 20.62 -13.37 -14.12
N GLU A 284 21.51 -13.68 -13.20
CA GLU A 284 21.30 -14.62 -12.08
C GLU A 284 20.67 -13.85 -10.91
N LYS A 285 19.41 -13.49 -11.06
CA LYS A 285 18.67 -12.67 -10.10
C LYS A 285 18.39 -13.45 -8.81
N PRO A 286 18.71 -12.89 -7.64
CA PRO A 286 18.25 -13.45 -6.38
C PRO A 286 16.72 -13.54 -6.32
N VAL A 287 16.22 -14.53 -5.62
CA VAL A 287 14.78 -14.78 -5.45
C VAL A 287 14.44 -14.69 -3.97
N PHE A 288 13.39 -13.99 -3.65
CA PHE A 288 12.79 -13.98 -2.32
C PHE A 288 11.63 -14.97 -2.24
N VAL A 289 11.65 -15.78 -1.19
CA VAL A 289 10.53 -16.62 -0.77
C VAL A 289 10.03 -16.07 0.56
N THR A 290 8.85 -15.50 0.55
CA THR A 290 8.26 -14.84 1.71
C THR A 290 6.99 -15.56 2.11
N GLY A 291 6.80 -15.81 3.39
CA GLY A 291 5.60 -16.45 3.89
C GLY A 291 5.20 -15.94 5.26
N SER A 292 3.91 -15.97 5.54
CA SER A 292 3.39 -15.71 6.88
C SER A 292 2.13 -16.53 7.16
N THR A 293 1.96 -16.84 8.45
CA THR A 293 0.73 -17.43 8.98
C THR A 293 0.33 -16.64 10.21
N SER A 294 -0.91 -16.20 10.26
CA SER A 294 -1.41 -15.39 11.37
C SER A 294 -2.82 -15.77 11.78
N GLY A 295 -3.10 -15.61 13.07
CA GLY A 295 -4.43 -15.64 13.66
C GLY A 295 -4.78 -14.26 14.19
N ILE A 296 -5.99 -13.80 13.91
CA ILE A 296 -6.54 -12.53 14.37
C ILE A 296 -7.87 -12.83 15.05
N TRP A 297 -7.99 -12.45 16.30
CA TRP A 297 -9.24 -12.59 17.06
C TRP A 297 -9.79 -11.22 17.41
N ASP A 298 -10.93 -10.88 16.82
CA ASP A 298 -11.66 -9.66 17.04
C ASP A 298 -12.92 -9.95 17.90
N VAL A 299 -13.15 -9.09 18.88
CA VAL A 299 -14.40 -9.06 19.66
C VAL A 299 -14.93 -7.65 19.63
N SER A 300 -16.23 -7.51 19.43
CA SER A 300 -16.94 -6.25 19.54
C SER A 300 -18.19 -6.45 20.38
N TRP A 301 -18.37 -5.60 21.37
CA TRP A 301 -19.49 -5.67 22.30
C TRP A 301 -20.03 -4.26 22.60
N GLN A 302 -21.28 -4.03 22.22
CA GLN A 302 -22.01 -2.84 22.62
C GLN A 302 -22.48 -3.03 24.07
N LEU A 303 -21.76 -2.42 25.03
CA LEU A 303 -22.03 -2.60 26.47
C LEU A 303 -23.34 -1.92 26.89
N ASN A 304 -23.63 -0.78 26.29
CA ASN A 304 -24.84 0.01 26.45
C ASN A 304 -24.93 1.04 25.31
N ASP A 305 -25.94 1.89 25.34
CA ASP A 305 -26.19 2.92 24.32
C ASP A 305 -25.03 3.92 24.09
N TYR A 306 -24.12 4.02 25.04
CA TYR A 306 -23.03 5.03 25.05
C TYR A 306 -21.64 4.42 24.90
N LEU A 307 -21.48 3.13 25.22
CA LEU A 307 -20.19 2.48 25.31
C LEU A 307 -20.12 1.21 24.47
N LYS A 308 -19.08 1.09 23.65
CA LYS A 308 -18.76 -0.11 22.87
C LYS A 308 -17.32 -0.52 23.14
N LEU A 309 -17.11 -1.77 23.48
CA LEU A 309 -15.79 -2.38 23.63
C LEU A 309 -15.40 -3.13 22.36
N GLU A 310 -14.22 -2.83 21.85
CA GLU A 310 -13.56 -3.64 20.81
C GLU A 310 -12.25 -4.19 21.36
N ASN A 311 -11.95 -5.43 21.02
CA ASN A 311 -10.67 -6.04 21.38
C ASN A 311 -10.13 -6.80 20.18
N LYS A 312 -8.84 -6.62 19.93
CA LYS A 312 -8.11 -7.31 18.87
C LYS A 312 -6.87 -7.99 19.45
N LEU A 313 -6.74 -9.29 19.17
CA LEU A 313 -5.54 -10.06 19.47
C LEU A 313 -5.00 -10.65 18.17
N VAL A 314 -3.72 -10.43 17.89
CA VAL A 314 -3.03 -10.95 16.71
C VAL A 314 -1.83 -11.76 17.16
N TYR A 315 -1.69 -12.96 16.60
CA TYR A 315 -0.46 -13.74 16.67
C TYR A 315 -0.02 -14.10 15.26
N GLY A 316 1.24 -13.85 14.93
CA GLY A 316 1.80 -14.11 13.61
C GLY A 316 3.18 -14.75 13.65
N ARG A 317 3.45 -15.57 12.63
CA ARG A 317 4.78 -16.06 12.28
C ARG A 317 5.07 -15.70 10.85
N TYR A 318 6.28 -15.24 10.58
CA TYR A 318 6.69 -14.87 9.24
C TYR A 318 8.10 -15.39 8.94
N HIS A 319 8.34 -15.63 7.66
CA HIS A 319 9.59 -16.15 7.13
C HIS A 319 9.91 -15.44 5.83
N ASN A 320 11.18 -15.09 5.64
CA ASN A 320 11.69 -14.56 4.40
C ASN A 320 13.06 -15.15 4.11
N GLU A 321 13.21 -15.72 2.93
CA GLU A 321 14.44 -16.33 2.46
C GLU A 321 14.88 -15.65 1.16
N ARG A 322 16.14 -15.22 1.12
CA ARG A 322 16.78 -14.72 -0.08
C ARG A 322 17.67 -15.80 -0.67
N LEU A 323 17.13 -16.49 -1.67
CA LEU A 323 17.85 -17.49 -2.44
C LEU A 323 18.85 -16.80 -3.36
N HIS A 324 20.12 -17.15 -3.24
CA HIS A 324 21.20 -16.68 -4.09
C HIS A 324 22.34 -17.69 -4.05
N LEU A 325 23.30 -17.54 -4.96
CA LEU A 325 24.52 -18.35 -4.94
C LEU A 325 25.21 -18.24 -3.58
N PRO A 326 25.67 -19.34 -2.97
CA PRO A 326 26.49 -19.27 -1.77
C PRO A 326 27.82 -18.59 -2.06
N MET A 327 28.38 -17.93 -1.04
CA MET A 327 29.65 -17.21 -1.13
C MET A 327 30.81 -18.12 -1.57
N THR A 328 30.78 -19.42 -1.23
CA THR A 328 31.74 -20.43 -1.66
C THR A 328 31.79 -20.66 -3.16
N VAL A 329 30.67 -20.42 -3.84
CA VAL A 329 30.53 -20.57 -5.30
C VAL A 329 30.74 -19.23 -6.02
N SER A 330 30.29 -18.12 -5.40
CA SER A 330 30.43 -16.78 -5.99
C SER A 330 30.77 -15.77 -4.90
N PRO A 331 31.86 -14.98 -5.07
CA PRO A 331 32.18 -13.90 -4.13
C PRO A 331 31.09 -12.83 -3.99
N GLN A 332 30.17 -12.78 -4.95
CA GLN A 332 29.01 -11.87 -4.96
C GLN A 332 27.74 -12.52 -4.43
N GLY A 333 27.81 -13.78 -4.02
CA GLY A 333 26.72 -14.50 -3.39
C GLY A 333 26.30 -13.85 -2.08
N VAL A 334 25.00 -13.67 -1.85
CA VAL A 334 24.44 -13.10 -0.63
C VAL A 334 23.14 -13.84 -0.29
N PRO A 335 23.21 -15.11 0.10
CA PRO A 335 22.05 -15.79 0.66
C PRO A 335 21.73 -15.24 2.05
N ALA A 336 20.45 -15.19 2.39
CA ALA A 336 19.99 -14.70 3.68
C ALA A 336 18.65 -15.32 4.08
N GLU A 337 18.38 -15.39 5.36
CA GLU A 337 17.11 -15.86 5.90
C GLU A 337 16.72 -15.05 7.13
N LEU A 338 15.43 -14.89 7.32
CA LEU A 338 14.81 -14.24 8.46
C LEU A 338 13.59 -15.06 8.88
N LYS A 339 13.48 -15.31 10.17
CA LYS A 339 12.32 -15.95 10.80
C LYS A 339 11.86 -15.11 11.98
N GLY A 340 10.58 -14.84 12.07
CA GLY A 340 10.04 -14.03 13.15
C GLY A 340 8.67 -14.47 13.63
N ARG A 341 8.34 -13.97 14.79
CA ARG A 341 7.01 -14.09 15.41
C ARG A 341 6.62 -12.78 16.07
N GLU A 342 5.32 -12.53 16.11
CA GLU A 342 4.76 -11.32 16.68
C GLU A 342 3.49 -11.59 17.45
N LEU A 343 3.24 -10.74 18.44
CA LEU A 343 2.02 -10.69 19.23
C LEU A 343 1.58 -9.23 19.29
N GLN A 344 0.31 -8.96 18.99
CA GLN A 344 -0.32 -7.66 19.16
C GLN A 344 -1.59 -7.82 19.95
N TRP A 345 -1.83 -6.92 20.90
CA TRP A 345 -3.07 -6.84 21.67
C TRP A 345 -3.55 -5.41 21.76
N GLU A 346 -4.85 -5.19 21.51
CA GLU A 346 -5.39 -3.86 21.35
C GLU A 346 -6.88 -3.81 21.76
N PRO A 347 -7.15 -3.53 23.04
CA PRO A 347 -8.48 -3.18 23.51
C PRO A 347 -8.78 -1.69 23.25
N VAL A 348 -9.99 -1.40 22.78
CA VAL A 348 -10.47 -0.04 22.49
C VAL A 348 -11.87 0.14 23.05
N LEU A 349 -12.07 1.17 23.84
CA LEU A 349 -13.38 1.59 24.33
C LEU A 349 -13.86 2.78 23.52
N HIS A 350 -14.92 2.62 22.78
CA HIS A 350 -15.63 3.69 22.09
C HIS A 350 -16.70 4.29 22.98
N PHE A 351 -16.88 5.58 22.90
CA PHE A 351 -17.92 6.30 23.64
C PHE A 351 -18.65 7.30 22.74
N SER A 352 -19.94 7.48 23.00
CA SER A 352 -20.77 8.48 22.33
C SER A 352 -21.90 8.89 23.27
N ASN A 353 -22.09 10.18 23.48
CA ASN A 353 -23.24 10.65 24.25
C ASN A 353 -24.49 10.86 23.38
N LYS A 354 -24.53 10.24 22.16
CA LYS A 354 -25.59 10.42 21.15
C LYS A 354 -25.86 11.88 20.76
N GLY A 355 -24.95 12.79 21.10
CA GLY A 355 -25.04 14.22 20.84
C GLY A 355 -23.69 14.79 20.38
N ARG A 356 -23.16 15.74 21.15
CA ARG A 356 -22.01 16.54 20.76
C ARG A 356 -20.65 15.88 20.96
N LEU A 357 -20.57 14.78 21.71
CA LEU A 357 -19.29 14.18 22.07
C LEU A 357 -19.25 12.71 21.68
N LYS A 358 -18.24 12.32 20.92
CA LYS A 358 -17.91 10.94 20.54
C LYS A 358 -16.42 10.73 20.46
N GLY A 359 -15.98 9.51 20.67
CA GLY A 359 -14.56 9.19 20.56
C GLY A 359 -14.22 7.77 20.98
N PHE A 360 -12.95 7.54 21.18
CA PHE A 360 -12.44 6.27 21.69
C PHE A 360 -11.17 6.48 22.51
N ALA A 361 -10.86 5.52 23.37
CA ALA A 361 -9.58 5.39 24.05
C ALA A 361 -9.14 3.92 24.02
N GLY A 362 -7.87 3.65 23.88
CA GLY A 362 -7.36 2.30 23.77
C GLY A 362 -5.93 2.13 24.24
N LEU A 363 -5.57 0.87 24.45
CA LEU A 363 -4.22 0.42 24.72
C LEU A 363 -3.68 -0.31 23.51
N HIS A 364 -2.37 -0.26 23.31
CA HIS A 364 -1.70 -1.05 22.30
C HIS A 364 -0.46 -1.70 22.90
N TYR A 365 -0.38 -3.00 22.75
CA TYR A 365 0.78 -3.80 23.06
C TYR A 365 1.22 -4.56 21.84
N PHE A 366 2.49 -4.42 21.48
CA PHE A 366 3.12 -5.18 20.40
C PHE A 366 4.46 -5.72 20.86
N ARG A 367 4.76 -6.96 20.47
CA ARG A 367 6.08 -7.56 20.66
C ARG A 367 6.41 -8.43 19.47
N SER A 368 7.65 -8.29 18.96
CA SER A 368 8.21 -9.20 17.96
C SER A 368 9.56 -9.73 18.40
N LYS A 369 9.87 -10.94 17.94
CA LYS A 369 11.20 -11.53 17.97
C LYS A 369 11.52 -12.06 16.58
N GLN A 370 12.73 -11.76 16.11
CA GLN A 370 13.19 -12.11 14.78
C GLN A 370 14.64 -12.59 14.86
N ASP A 371 14.91 -13.75 14.27
CA ASP A 371 16.25 -14.31 14.11
C ASP A 371 16.61 -14.20 12.62
N GLU A 372 17.78 -13.65 12.31
CA GLU A 372 18.25 -13.40 10.95
C GLU A 372 19.64 -13.94 10.74
N TRP A 373 19.95 -14.36 9.52
CA TRP A 373 21.32 -14.51 9.06
C TRP A 373 21.49 -14.01 7.63
N VAL A 374 22.67 -13.53 7.32
CA VAL A 374 23.07 -13.15 5.98
C VAL A 374 24.54 -13.52 5.79
N ASP A 375 24.83 -14.14 4.64
CA ASP A 375 26.17 -14.57 4.31
C ASP A 375 26.74 -13.69 3.20
N ILE A 376 27.78 -12.92 3.52
CA ILE A 376 28.44 -12.01 2.58
C ILE A 376 29.92 -11.86 2.86
N ARG A 377 30.72 -12.02 1.81
CA ARG A 377 32.19 -12.02 1.91
C ARG A 377 32.77 -10.69 2.40
N SER A 378 32.22 -9.56 1.99
CA SER A 378 32.74 -8.23 2.34
C SER A 378 32.73 -7.93 3.84
N VAL A 379 31.87 -8.62 4.61
CA VAL A 379 31.72 -8.46 6.07
C VAL A 379 32.03 -9.76 6.84
N GLY A 380 32.95 -10.58 6.32
CA GLY A 380 33.48 -11.72 7.03
C GLY A 380 32.65 -13.00 6.94
N GLY A 381 31.72 -13.11 6.00
CA GLY A 381 30.90 -14.30 5.77
C GLY A 381 29.55 -14.25 6.48
N ARG A 382 29.20 -15.29 7.21
CA ARG A 382 27.89 -15.41 7.84
C ARG A 382 27.78 -14.54 9.09
N ASN A 383 26.84 -13.59 9.03
CA ASN A 383 26.45 -12.72 10.14
C ASN A 383 25.07 -13.16 10.63
N THR A 384 24.90 -13.22 11.93
CA THR A 384 23.62 -13.55 12.58
C THR A 384 23.14 -12.40 13.44
N PHE A 385 21.84 -12.16 13.48
CA PHE A 385 21.24 -11.11 14.30
C PHE A 385 20.00 -11.65 15.04
N ASP A 386 19.87 -11.25 16.33
CA ASP A 386 18.65 -11.35 17.12
C ASP A 386 18.04 -9.95 17.20
N ASP A 387 16.81 -9.78 16.76
CA ASP A 387 16.09 -8.51 16.77
C ASP A 387 14.81 -8.66 17.60
N ARG A 388 14.62 -7.78 18.57
CA ARG A 388 13.45 -7.76 19.45
C ARG A 388 12.89 -6.37 19.53
N ASN A 389 11.61 -6.24 19.21
CA ASN A 389 10.89 -5.00 19.34
C ASN A 389 9.70 -5.17 20.31
N SER A 390 9.47 -4.18 21.16
CA SER A 390 8.34 -4.10 22.07
C SER A 390 7.79 -2.69 22.08
N VAL A 391 6.49 -2.57 21.85
CA VAL A 391 5.77 -1.28 21.84
C VAL A 391 4.62 -1.35 22.84
N ARG A 392 4.47 -0.31 23.63
CA ARG A 392 3.35 -0.09 24.54
C ARG A 392 2.82 1.33 24.30
N ALA A 393 1.53 1.46 24.10
CA ALA A 393 0.96 2.78 23.89
C ALA A 393 -0.42 2.92 24.54
N LEU A 394 -0.70 4.15 24.95
CA LEU A 394 -2.03 4.66 25.26
C LEU A 394 -2.42 5.64 24.14
N PHE A 395 -3.62 5.52 23.60
CA PHE A 395 -4.10 6.41 22.56
C PHE A 395 -5.58 6.73 22.74
N ALA A 396 -5.96 7.93 22.31
CA ALA A 396 -7.34 8.38 22.35
C ALA A 396 -7.63 9.36 21.21
N GLU A 397 -8.87 9.40 20.77
CA GLU A 397 -9.41 10.45 19.90
C GLU A 397 -10.79 10.84 20.40
N THR A 398 -11.07 12.13 20.40
CA THR A 398 -12.37 12.71 20.79
C THR A 398 -12.78 13.74 19.76
N THR A 399 -14.02 13.64 19.29
CA THR A 399 -14.67 14.67 18.46
C THR A 399 -15.76 15.34 19.27
N TYR A 400 -15.65 16.66 19.36
CA TYR A 400 -16.66 17.54 19.94
C TYR A 400 -17.32 18.35 18.83
N SER A 401 -18.65 18.28 18.73
CA SER A 401 -19.47 19.02 17.77
C SER A 401 -20.22 20.15 18.49
N PRO A 402 -19.65 21.37 18.61
CA PRO A 402 -20.33 22.47 19.30
C PRO A 402 -21.63 22.87 18.61
N SER A 403 -21.75 22.63 17.32
CA SER A 403 -22.96 22.77 16.53
C SER A 403 -22.96 21.75 15.37
N GLU A 404 -24.03 21.65 14.62
CA GLU A 404 -24.13 20.80 13.42
C GLU A 404 -23.10 21.19 12.33
N LYS A 405 -22.63 22.45 12.36
CA LYS A 405 -21.70 22.98 11.38
C LYS A 405 -20.23 22.80 11.72
N TRP A 406 -19.89 22.44 12.95
CA TRP A 406 -18.52 22.38 13.42
C TRP A 406 -18.20 21.06 14.11
N ASP A 407 -17.09 20.44 13.70
CA ASP A 407 -16.47 19.35 14.43
C ASP A 407 -15.04 19.72 14.81
N ILE A 408 -14.70 19.52 16.07
CA ILE A 408 -13.35 19.68 16.58
C ILE A 408 -12.89 18.31 17.05
N THR A 409 -11.89 17.74 16.40
CA THR A 409 -11.33 16.44 16.75
C THR A 409 -9.93 16.61 17.30
N ALA A 410 -9.68 16.08 18.50
CA ALA A 410 -8.37 15.99 19.09
C ALA A 410 -8.00 14.54 19.32
N ALA A 411 -6.78 14.15 18.96
CA ALA A 411 -6.24 12.83 19.20
C ALA A 411 -4.83 12.92 19.77
N ALA A 412 -4.46 11.92 20.55
CA ALA A 412 -3.12 11.79 21.09
C ALA A 412 -2.75 10.32 21.27
N ARG A 413 -1.47 10.03 21.05
CA ARG A 413 -0.85 8.73 21.36
C ARG A 413 0.44 8.98 22.14
N LEU A 414 0.55 8.32 23.28
CA LEU A 414 1.78 8.21 24.04
C LEU A 414 2.31 6.79 23.85
N GLU A 415 3.47 6.67 23.23
CA GLU A 415 4.05 5.38 22.87
C GLU A 415 5.44 5.24 23.46
N LYS A 416 5.71 4.09 24.09
CA LYS A 416 7.04 3.65 24.50
C LYS A 416 7.46 2.44 23.67
N GLU A 417 8.52 2.61 22.90
CA GLU A 417 9.20 1.54 22.17
C GLU A 417 10.47 1.13 22.90
N THR A 418 10.79 -0.17 22.85
CA THR A 418 12.09 -0.72 23.22
C THR A 418 12.56 -1.64 22.10
N HIS A 419 13.72 -1.31 21.52
CA HIS A 419 14.33 -2.05 20.43
C HIS A 419 15.69 -2.58 20.86
N LYS A 420 15.86 -3.92 20.75
CA LYS A 420 17.12 -4.61 20.99
C LYS A 420 17.53 -5.34 19.73
N ARG A 421 18.73 -5.05 19.23
CA ARG A 421 19.28 -5.73 18.07
C ARG A 421 20.74 -6.01 18.33
N SER A 422 21.11 -7.29 18.33
CA SER A 422 22.48 -7.73 18.55
C SER A 422 22.91 -8.74 17.50
N GLY A 423 24.19 -8.77 17.17
CA GLY A 423 24.75 -9.75 16.23
C GLY A 423 25.86 -9.19 15.37
N GLY A 424 26.24 -9.93 14.33
CA GLY A 424 27.36 -9.66 13.45
C GLY A 424 28.31 -10.83 13.37
N SER A 425 29.56 -10.60 12.97
CA SER A 425 30.63 -11.58 12.94
C SER A 425 31.98 -10.96 13.27
N GLY A 426 32.82 -11.67 14.04
CA GLY A 426 34.17 -11.25 14.38
C GLY A 426 34.22 -9.90 15.11
N ALA A 427 35.04 -8.97 14.63
CA ALA A 427 35.22 -7.64 15.21
C ALA A 427 34.05 -6.67 14.89
N LEU A 428 33.15 -7.06 14.01
CA LEU A 428 31.97 -6.28 13.62
C LEU A 428 30.76 -6.77 14.39
N HIS A 429 30.67 -6.36 15.62
CA HIS A 429 29.54 -6.68 16.48
C HIS A 429 28.65 -5.47 16.68
N LEU A 430 27.37 -5.68 16.44
CA LEU A 430 26.30 -4.72 16.70
C LEU A 430 25.64 -5.06 18.02
N ASP A 431 25.45 -4.06 18.88
CA ASP A 431 24.67 -4.17 20.09
C ASP A 431 23.86 -2.89 20.30
N LEU A 432 22.56 -3.01 20.07
CA LEU A 432 21.58 -1.93 20.25
C LEU A 432 20.62 -2.33 21.37
N ASP A 433 20.54 -1.53 22.41
CA ASP A 433 19.49 -1.58 23.43
C ASP A 433 18.99 -0.15 23.65
N LYS A 434 17.97 0.26 22.90
CA LYS A 434 17.40 1.61 22.98
C LYS A 434 15.92 1.55 23.30
N GLY A 435 15.51 2.44 24.19
CA GLY A 435 14.13 2.75 24.49
C GLY A 435 13.84 4.20 24.18
N GLN A 436 12.64 4.50 23.65
CA GLN A 436 12.18 5.85 23.44
C GLN A 436 10.71 5.98 23.78
N THR A 437 10.34 7.19 24.22
CA THR A 437 8.95 7.56 24.46
C THR A 437 8.60 8.72 23.55
N VAL A 438 7.50 8.61 22.82
CA VAL A 438 7.06 9.62 21.87
C VAL A 438 5.62 10.03 22.13
N PHE A 439 5.34 11.33 21.90
CA PHE A 439 4.00 11.89 21.96
C PHE A 439 3.57 12.33 20.56
N LEU A 440 2.43 11.83 20.08
CA LEU A 440 1.92 11.96 18.73
C LEU A 440 0.52 12.58 18.74
N PRO A 441 0.43 13.91 18.76
CA PRO A 441 -0.84 14.62 18.75
C PRO A 441 -1.42 14.75 17.33
N LYS A 442 -2.75 14.89 17.25
CA LYS A 442 -3.50 15.35 16.07
C LYS A 442 -4.59 16.30 16.53
N ILE A 443 -4.80 17.35 15.77
CA ILE A 443 -5.97 18.21 15.86
C ILE A 443 -6.57 18.40 14.46
N ASP A 444 -7.89 18.39 14.39
CA ASP A 444 -8.66 18.64 13.17
C ASP A 444 -9.86 19.51 13.50
N ILE A 445 -10.07 20.55 12.71
CA ILE A 445 -11.23 21.46 12.84
C ILE A 445 -11.94 21.46 11.50
N ALA A 446 -13.13 20.89 11.47
CA ALA A 446 -13.99 20.78 10.30
C ALA A 446 -15.15 21.76 10.37
N PHE A 447 -15.42 22.44 9.29
CA PHE A 447 -16.59 23.31 9.08
C PHE A 447 -17.49 22.72 7.98
N LYS A 448 -18.75 22.54 8.30
CA LYS A 448 -19.80 21.95 7.45
C LYS A 448 -20.89 23.00 7.20
N PRO A 449 -20.70 23.93 6.25
CA PRO A 449 -21.71 24.96 5.98
C PRO A 449 -23.03 24.38 5.53
N THR A 450 -22.99 23.26 4.81
CA THR A 450 -24.14 22.48 4.34
C THR A 450 -23.83 20.98 4.40
N ASP A 451 -24.82 20.12 4.23
CA ASP A 451 -24.64 18.65 4.13
C ASP A 451 -23.86 18.22 2.87
N GLN A 452 -23.70 19.15 1.94
CA GLN A 452 -23.01 18.93 0.67
C GLN A 452 -21.56 19.39 0.70
N TRP A 453 -21.12 20.11 1.74
CA TRP A 453 -19.78 20.68 1.78
C TRP A 453 -19.17 20.59 3.16
N VAL A 454 -17.96 20.06 3.22
CA VAL A 454 -17.09 20.11 4.40
C VAL A 454 -15.73 20.67 4.01
N SER A 455 -15.18 21.53 4.83
CA SER A 455 -13.82 22.04 4.71
C SER A 455 -13.18 22.11 6.10
N GLY A 456 -11.88 21.90 6.20
CA GLY A 456 -11.22 21.92 7.50
C GLY A 456 -9.71 22.01 7.41
N ILE A 457 -9.10 22.13 8.57
CA ILE A 457 -7.66 22.17 8.76
C ILE A 457 -7.24 21.09 9.76
N LYS A 458 -6.14 20.43 9.46
CA LYS A 458 -5.57 19.35 10.28
C LYS A 458 -4.10 19.60 10.55
N ALA A 459 -3.67 19.35 11.77
CA ALA A 459 -2.26 19.24 12.13
C ALA A 459 -2.03 17.91 12.84
N ALA A 460 -0.97 17.18 12.46
CA ALA A 460 -0.64 15.88 13.04
C ALA A 460 0.88 15.69 13.10
N ARG A 461 1.35 14.95 14.10
CA ARG A 461 2.74 14.53 14.22
C ARG A 461 2.84 13.03 13.95
N GLY A 462 3.84 12.66 13.13
CA GLY A 462 4.23 11.28 12.89
C GLY A 462 5.68 11.04 13.25
N TYR A 463 6.04 9.76 13.41
CA TYR A 463 7.42 9.36 13.63
C TYR A 463 7.72 7.98 13.06
N ASN A 464 9.01 7.74 12.81
CA ASN A 464 9.56 6.42 12.55
C ASN A 464 10.75 6.19 13.48
N PRO A 465 10.89 5.00 14.11
CA PRO A 465 11.94 4.77 15.09
C PRO A 465 13.33 4.73 14.48
N GLY A 466 14.34 4.95 15.33
CA GLY A 466 15.73 4.76 15.00
C GLY A 466 16.12 3.28 14.96
N GLY A 467 17.41 3.04 14.70
CA GLY A 467 17.92 1.68 14.61
C GLY A 467 19.45 1.64 14.56
N ALA A 468 19.97 0.48 14.19
CA ALA A 468 21.39 0.26 14.03
C ALA A 468 21.68 -0.72 12.89
N GLY A 469 22.85 -0.61 12.27
CA GLY A 469 23.24 -1.47 11.17
C GLY A 469 24.73 -1.61 11.00
N ILE A 470 25.09 -2.48 10.04
CA ILE A 470 26.45 -2.66 9.55
C ILE A 470 26.46 -2.33 8.06
N THR A 471 27.49 -1.65 7.56
CA THR A 471 27.59 -1.32 6.14
C THR A 471 27.82 -2.57 5.28
N PHE A 472 27.27 -2.54 4.08
CA PHE A 472 27.38 -3.66 3.12
C PHE A 472 28.70 -3.68 2.34
N GLY A 473 29.31 -2.50 2.14
CA GLY A 473 30.55 -2.30 1.39
C GLY A 473 31.68 -1.72 2.25
N ARG A 474 32.80 -1.34 1.61
CA ARG A 474 33.95 -0.76 2.32
C ARG A 474 33.87 0.77 2.32
N PRO A 475 34.20 1.44 3.45
CA PRO A 475 34.60 0.87 4.74
C PRO A 475 33.46 0.09 5.40
N VAL A 476 33.78 -1.00 6.11
CA VAL A 476 32.81 -1.76 6.89
C VAL A 476 32.80 -1.22 8.31
N VAL A 477 31.66 -0.64 8.71
CA VAL A 477 31.46 -0.02 10.03
C VAL A 477 30.10 -0.37 10.60
N THR A 478 29.99 -0.41 11.91
CA THR A 478 28.70 -0.41 12.62
C THR A 478 28.24 1.03 12.77
N TYR A 479 26.93 1.27 12.75
CA TYR A 479 26.34 2.60 12.91
C TYR A 479 25.00 2.52 13.61
N THR A 480 24.59 3.64 14.21
CA THR A 480 23.24 3.86 14.75
C THR A 480 22.63 5.09 14.12
N TYR A 481 21.34 5.17 14.09
CA TYR A 481 20.57 6.33 13.62
C TYR A 481 19.40 6.61 14.55
N GLU A 482 19.03 7.89 14.63
CA GLU A 482 17.99 8.36 15.52
C GLU A 482 16.61 8.29 14.85
N PRO A 483 15.51 8.41 15.62
CA PRO A 483 14.17 8.52 15.10
C PRO A 483 14.01 9.71 14.15
N GLU A 484 13.11 9.56 13.17
CA GLU A 484 12.65 10.65 12.31
C GLU A 484 11.24 11.09 12.72
N TYR A 485 10.96 12.37 12.55
CA TYR A 485 9.67 12.97 12.87
C TYR A 485 9.12 13.77 11.70
N VAL A 486 7.80 13.83 11.59
CA VAL A 486 7.11 14.73 10.65
C VAL A 486 6.03 15.51 11.37
N ASN A 487 5.98 16.82 11.14
CA ASN A 487 4.81 17.66 11.42
C ASN A 487 4.09 17.90 10.10
N ASN A 488 2.87 17.44 10.02
CA ASN A 488 1.99 17.56 8.86
C ASN A 488 0.92 18.63 9.15
N TYR A 489 0.72 19.50 8.17
CA TYR A 489 -0.33 20.51 8.18
C TYR A 489 -1.12 20.35 6.88
N GLU A 490 -2.45 20.25 6.97
CA GLU A 490 -3.32 20.09 5.82
C GLU A 490 -4.52 21.01 5.91
N TRP A 491 -4.90 21.60 4.78
CA TRP A 491 -6.23 22.09 4.52
C TRP A 491 -6.92 21.11 3.60
N TYR A 492 -8.19 20.78 3.86
CA TYR A 492 -8.98 19.89 3.03
C TYR A 492 -10.36 20.45 2.76
N THR A 493 -10.94 20.05 1.61
CA THR A 493 -12.31 20.36 1.26
C THR A 493 -12.92 19.19 0.52
N ARG A 494 -14.19 18.94 0.75
CA ARG A 494 -15.02 17.94 0.11
C ARG A 494 -16.34 18.58 -0.26
N TRP A 495 -16.77 18.36 -1.48
CA TRP A 495 -18.07 18.82 -1.95
C TRP A 495 -18.75 17.69 -2.71
N ARG A 496 -20.08 17.58 -2.57
CA ARG A 496 -20.90 16.64 -3.31
C ARG A 496 -22.16 17.33 -3.82
N SER A 497 -22.63 16.95 -5.02
CA SER A 497 -23.90 17.42 -5.55
C SER A 497 -25.08 16.91 -4.73
N ALA A 498 -26.23 17.59 -4.81
CA ALA A 498 -27.45 17.23 -4.07
C ALA A 498 -27.97 15.84 -4.45
N ASP A 499 -27.83 15.46 -5.70
CA ASP A 499 -28.19 14.15 -6.26
C ASP A 499 -27.13 13.06 -5.96
N ARG A 500 -26.03 13.41 -5.26
CA ARG A 500 -24.89 12.54 -4.94
C ARG A 500 -24.22 11.87 -6.14
N ARG A 501 -24.37 12.44 -7.33
CA ARG A 501 -23.74 11.92 -8.56
C ARG A 501 -22.34 12.48 -8.80
N LEU A 502 -21.98 13.63 -8.21
CA LEU A 502 -20.66 14.24 -8.32
C LEU A 502 -20.07 14.49 -6.93
N GLN A 503 -18.86 14.02 -6.72
CA GLN A 503 -18.07 14.31 -5.53
C GLN A 503 -16.72 14.89 -5.94
N LEU A 504 -16.37 16.03 -5.34
CA LEU A 504 -15.09 16.71 -5.50
C LEU A 504 -14.32 16.67 -4.18
N SER A 505 -13.03 16.45 -4.25
CA SER A 505 -12.16 16.49 -3.09
C SER A 505 -10.86 17.24 -3.38
N GLY A 506 -10.39 18.02 -2.42
CA GLY A 506 -9.14 18.74 -2.47
C GLY A 506 -8.39 18.66 -1.14
N ASN A 507 -7.08 18.55 -1.20
CA ASN A 507 -6.16 18.66 -0.07
C ASN A 507 -4.97 19.51 -0.46
N LEU A 508 -4.58 20.47 0.39
CA LEU A 508 -3.28 21.12 0.38
C LEU A 508 -2.50 20.61 1.57
N PHE A 509 -1.25 20.20 1.39
CA PHE A 509 -0.45 19.66 2.47
C PHE A 509 0.96 20.24 2.52
N LEU A 510 1.48 20.32 3.75
CA LEU A 510 2.86 20.69 4.06
C LEU A 510 3.38 19.75 5.13
N ASN A 511 4.48 19.05 4.84
CA ASN A 511 5.18 18.16 5.74
C ASN A 511 6.56 18.72 6.06
N HIS A 512 6.83 18.92 7.34
CA HIS A 512 8.15 19.28 7.86
C HIS A 512 8.76 18.05 8.54
N TYR A 513 9.72 17.41 7.87
CA TYR A 513 10.50 16.32 8.44
C TYR A 513 11.67 16.88 9.23
N ARG A 514 11.87 16.33 10.43
CA ARG A 514 13.04 16.53 11.28
C ARG A 514 13.74 15.20 11.44
N ASP A 515 15.06 15.24 11.31
CA ASP A 515 15.92 14.06 11.46
C ASP A 515 15.52 12.92 10.53
N MET A 516 15.13 13.24 9.28
CA MET A 516 14.71 12.26 8.29
C MET A 516 15.84 11.28 7.99
N GLN A 517 15.56 10.01 8.13
CA GLN A 517 16.52 8.92 7.89
C GLN A 517 16.79 8.80 6.39
N LEU A 518 17.97 9.14 5.95
CA LEU A 518 18.38 9.06 4.54
C LEU A 518 19.69 8.27 4.41
N PRO A 519 19.93 7.62 3.25
CA PRO A 519 21.19 6.97 2.98
C PRO A 519 22.31 8.02 2.89
N PHE A 520 23.46 7.69 3.46
CA PHE A 520 24.71 8.47 3.38
C PHE A 520 25.85 7.56 2.94
N TYR A 521 26.52 7.96 1.85
CA TYR A 521 27.52 7.13 1.21
C TYR A 521 28.91 7.41 1.80
N LEU A 522 29.54 6.40 2.39
CA LEU A 522 30.92 6.44 2.87
C LEU A 522 31.92 5.99 1.80
N GLY A 523 31.47 5.28 0.79
CA GLY A 523 32.24 4.73 -0.32
C GLY A 523 31.37 3.85 -1.21
N THR A 524 31.97 3.19 -2.18
CA THR A 524 31.26 2.30 -3.10
C THR A 524 30.57 1.15 -2.34
N ASN A 525 29.24 1.08 -2.40
CA ASN A 525 28.38 0.13 -1.68
C ASN A 525 28.50 0.21 -0.14
N SER A 526 29.20 1.21 0.41
CA SER A 526 29.24 1.46 1.84
C SER A 526 28.26 2.59 2.19
N VAL A 527 27.12 2.23 2.70
CA VAL A 527 26.02 3.14 2.99
C VAL A 527 25.65 3.00 4.45
N VAL A 528 25.61 4.12 5.15
CA VAL A 528 25.03 4.24 6.50
C VAL A 528 23.71 5.00 6.40
N ILE A 529 22.84 4.82 7.38
CA ILE A 529 21.68 5.66 7.58
C ILE A 529 22.07 6.82 8.47
N ARG A 530 21.86 8.06 8.02
CA ARG A 530 22.04 9.26 8.81
C ARG A 530 20.77 10.10 8.81
N ASN A 531 20.62 10.92 9.85
CA ASN A 531 19.47 11.77 10.00
C ASN A 531 19.69 13.14 9.34
N ALA A 532 18.97 13.41 8.24
CA ALA A 532 18.90 14.73 7.63
C ALA A 532 18.05 15.64 8.51
N LYS A 533 18.66 16.74 8.98
CA LYS A 533 18.05 17.63 9.99
C LYS A 533 16.73 18.24 9.53
N LYS A 534 16.57 18.51 8.23
CA LYS A 534 15.38 19.19 7.72
C LYS A 534 15.07 18.80 6.27
N VAL A 535 13.90 18.25 6.06
CA VAL A 535 13.35 17.94 4.73
C VAL A 535 11.90 18.43 4.66
N HIS A 536 11.51 19.03 3.53
CA HIS A 536 10.15 19.51 3.30
C HIS A 536 9.54 18.79 2.12
N THR A 537 8.26 18.43 2.25
CA THR A 537 7.41 18.04 1.12
C THR A 537 6.10 18.79 1.20
N TYR A 538 5.62 19.32 0.10
CA TYR A 538 4.36 20.06 0.04
C TYR A 538 3.71 19.93 -1.33
N GLY A 539 2.41 20.12 -1.38
CA GLY A 539 1.69 19.97 -2.63
C GLY A 539 0.18 20.04 -2.48
N ALA A 540 -0.48 19.63 -3.55
CA ALA A 540 -1.93 19.59 -3.66
C ALA A 540 -2.40 18.25 -4.21
N GLU A 541 -3.59 17.84 -3.82
CA GLU A 541 -4.28 16.66 -4.33
C GLU A 541 -5.73 17.03 -4.62
N LEU A 542 -6.16 16.81 -5.86
CA LEU A 542 -7.52 17.04 -6.32
C LEU A 542 -8.07 15.73 -6.85
N ALA A 543 -9.34 15.44 -6.61
CA ALA A 543 -10.04 14.33 -7.23
C ALA A 543 -11.50 14.65 -7.49
N ALA A 544 -12.05 14.03 -8.53
CA ALA A 544 -13.46 14.06 -8.85
C ALA A 544 -13.94 12.64 -9.19
N ASP A 545 -15.05 12.24 -8.58
CA ASP A 545 -15.80 11.05 -8.92
C ASP A 545 -17.18 11.49 -9.41
N TRP A 546 -17.54 11.11 -10.64
CA TRP A 546 -18.75 11.56 -11.30
C TRP A 546 -19.51 10.42 -11.96
N GLN A 547 -20.72 10.16 -11.48
CA GLN A 547 -21.71 9.32 -12.15
C GLN A 547 -22.44 10.19 -13.19
N ALA A 548 -21.82 10.35 -14.38
CA ALA A 548 -22.31 11.28 -15.43
C ALA A 548 -23.68 10.88 -15.95
N THR A 549 -23.92 9.58 -16.14
CA THR A 549 -25.23 8.97 -16.40
C THR A 549 -25.33 7.69 -15.56
N ASP A 550 -26.48 7.00 -15.56
CA ASP A 550 -26.63 5.75 -14.85
C ASP A 550 -25.67 4.66 -15.34
N SER A 551 -25.27 4.74 -16.59
CA SER A 551 -24.31 3.82 -17.22
C SER A 551 -22.87 4.32 -17.24
N LEU A 552 -22.59 5.62 -17.07
CA LEU A 552 -21.26 6.20 -17.27
C LEU A 552 -20.71 6.82 -15.98
N LYS A 553 -19.57 6.29 -15.52
CA LYS A 553 -18.81 6.83 -14.40
C LYS A 553 -17.44 7.32 -14.85
N LEU A 554 -17.09 8.53 -14.41
CA LEU A 554 -15.78 9.15 -14.60
C LEU A 554 -15.09 9.32 -13.27
N THR A 555 -13.78 9.06 -13.24
CA THR A 555 -12.94 9.30 -12.05
C THR A 555 -11.69 10.05 -12.49
N THR A 556 -11.33 11.10 -11.78
CA THR A 556 -10.12 11.86 -12.08
C THR A 556 -9.33 12.14 -10.81
N GLY A 557 -8.02 12.29 -10.95
CA GLY A 557 -7.14 12.72 -9.89
C GLY A 557 -5.98 13.54 -10.44
N LEU A 558 -5.57 14.56 -9.70
CA LEU A 558 -4.36 15.36 -9.95
C LEU A 558 -3.62 15.56 -8.64
N GLY A 559 -2.37 15.13 -8.60
CA GLY A 559 -1.43 15.39 -7.52
C GLY A 559 -0.32 16.31 -7.99
N LEU A 560 -0.05 17.36 -7.22
CA LEU A 560 1.09 18.26 -7.39
C LEU A 560 2.02 18.09 -6.20
N LEU A 561 3.33 18.03 -6.45
CA LEU A 561 4.31 17.73 -5.41
C LEU A 561 5.60 18.52 -5.60
N ASN A 562 6.10 19.06 -4.51
CA ASN A 562 7.46 19.54 -4.42
C ASN A 562 8.13 18.99 -3.17
N THR A 563 9.41 18.61 -3.29
CA THR A 563 10.23 18.10 -2.18
C THR A 563 11.56 18.82 -2.15
N LYS A 564 12.11 19.03 -0.96
CA LYS A 564 13.43 19.67 -0.81
C LYS A 564 14.14 19.20 0.45
N ILE A 565 15.37 18.71 0.29
CA ILE A 565 16.32 18.47 1.38
C ILE A 565 16.90 19.82 1.78
N LYS A 566 16.51 20.33 2.94
CA LYS A 566 16.90 21.68 3.39
C LYS A 566 18.17 21.70 4.19
N SER A 567 18.44 20.65 4.95
CA SER A 567 19.67 20.53 5.73
C SER A 567 20.03 19.05 5.93
N TYR A 568 21.16 18.69 5.40
CA TYR A 568 21.80 17.37 5.52
C TYR A 568 23.32 17.55 5.45
N PRO A 569 23.96 18.01 6.53
CA PRO A 569 25.37 18.38 6.54
C PRO A 569 26.29 17.28 5.99
N ASP A 570 27.30 17.68 5.26
CA ASP A 570 28.35 16.83 4.65
C ASP A 570 27.83 15.79 3.64
N SER A 571 26.55 15.85 3.26
CA SER A 571 25.96 14.89 2.33
C SER A 571 26.16 15.21 0.85
N GLY A 572 26.43 16.48 0.53
CA GLY A 572 26.51 16.99 -0.84
C GLY A 572 25.16 17.05 -1.58
N ILE A 573 24.03 16.74 -0.89
CA ILE A 573 22.69 16.69 -1.52
C ILE A 573 21.72 17.72 -0.92
N GLU A 574 22.21 18.70 -0.17
CA GLU A 574 21.38 19.82 0.27
C GLU A 574 20.85 20.61 -0.93
N GLY A 575 19.59 21.01 -0.86
CA GLY A 575 18.92 21.68 -1.98
C GLY A 575 18.22 20.73 -2.96
N ASN A 576 18.60 19.45 -2.98
CA ASN A 576 18.06 18.43 -3.88
C ASN A 576 16.61 18.05 -3.52
N LYS A 577 15.97 17.39 -4.50
CA LYS A 577 14.67 16.73 -4.31
C LYS A 577 14.86 15.33 -3.78
N LEU A 578 13.82 14.80 -3.14
CA LEU A 578 13.75 13.37 -2.83
C LEU A 578 13.64 12.54 -4.13
N GLY A 579 14.14 11.31 -4.10
CA GLY A 579 14.00 10.38 -5.22
C GLY A 579 12.56 9.93 -5.42
N ARG A 580 12.21 9.56 -6.65
CA ARG A 580 10.88 9.07 -7.04
C ARG A 580 9.75 10.01 -6.65
N ALA A 581 9.98 11.32 -6.75
CA ALA A 581 9.06 12.39 -6.38
C ALA A 581 8.70 13.25 -7.62
N PRO A 582 7.82 12.78 -8.51
CA PRO A 582 7.39 13.54 -9.69
C PRO A 582 6.70 14.84 -9.29
N LYS A 583 6.90 15.90 -10.08
CA LYS A 583 6.24 17.20 -9.84
C LYS A 583 4.73 17.12 -9.92
N TYR A 584 4.22 16.20 -10.74
CA TYR A 584 2.79 15.91 -10.86
C TYR A 584 2.54 14.44 -11.16
N THR A 585 1.39 13.97 -10.71
CA THR A 585 0.78 12.69 -11.09
C THR A 585 -0.67 12.96 -11.42
N ALA A 586 -1.21 12.32 -12.46
CA ALA A 586 -2.62 12.41 -12.75
C ALA A 586 -3.18 11.06 -13.19
N ASN A 587 -4.46 10.84 -12.94
CA ASN A 587 -5.20 9.72 -13.48
C ASN A 587 -6.57 10.15 -14.01
N ILE A 588 -7.03 9.46 -15.03
CA ILE A 588 -8.37 9.59 -15.58
C ILE A 588 -8.88 8.18 -15.81
N GLY A 589 -9.98 7.84 -15.19
CA GLY A 589 -10.66 6.55 -15.35
C GLY A 589 -12.06 6.77 -15.94
N VAL A 590 -12.45 5.87 -16.82
CA VAL A 590 -13.78 5.83 -17.44
C VAL A 590 -14.34 4.44 -17.29
N LYS A 591 -15.62 4.34 -16.93
CA LYS A 591 -16.34 3.09 -16.84
C LYS A 591 -17.75 3.27 -17.40
N TYR A 592 -18.10 2.40 -18.32
CA TYR A 592 -19.43 2.30 -18.91
C TYR A 592 -20.00 0.91 -18.62
N LEU A 593 -21.23 0.85 -18.14
CA LEU A 593 -21.98 -0.38 -17.88
C LEU A 593 -23.42 -0.16 -18.39
N ASN A 594 -23.87 -0.98 -19.33
CA ASN A 594 -25.23 -0.92 -19.84
C ASN A 594 -26.16 -1.96 -19.16
N ASP A 595 -27.46 -1.79 -19.37
CA ASP A 595 -28.48 -2.66 -18.76
C ASP A 595 -28.45 -4.09 -19.29
N LYS A 596 -27.80 -4.34 -20.42
CA LYS A 596 -27.61 -5.68 -21.02
C LYS A 596 -26.41 -6.43 -20.44
N GLY A 597 -25.72 -5.85 -19.43
CA GLY A 597 -24.57 -6.46 -18.75
C GLY A 597 -23.22 -6.22 -19.45
N TRP A 598 -23.17 -5.49 -20.56
CA TRP A 598 -21.90 -5.11 -21.17
C TRP A 598 -21.24 -3.99 -20.38
N GLU A 599 -19.97 -4.19 -20.07
CA GLU A 599 -19.11 -3.22 -19.40
C GLU A 599 -17.86 -2.96 -20.23
N ALA A 600 -17.44 -1.71 -20.30
CA ALA A 600 -16.19 -1.30 -20.88
C ALA A 600 -15.57 -0.21 -20.02
N GLY A 601 -14.26 -0.20 -19.89
CA GLY A 601 -13.59 0.82 -19.11
C GLY A 601 -12.10 0.88 -19.37
N GLY A 602 -11.46 1.81 -18.71
CA GLY A 602 -10.03 1.99 -18.77
C GLY A 602 -9.55 3.15 -17.94
N ASP A 603 -8.25 3.24 -17.81
CA ASP A 603 -7.59 4.34 -17.12
C ASP A 603 -6.34 4.80 -17.88
N VAL A 604 -6.06 6.09 -17.74
CA VAL A 604 -4.80 6.70 -18.17
C VAL A 604 -4.12 7.29 -16.95
N ARG A 605 -2.85 6.94 -16.75
CA ARG A 605 -2.01 7.43 -15.66
C ARG A 605 -0.86 8.23 -16.21
N PHE A 606 -0.60 9.40 -15.62
CA PHE A 606 0.47 10.30 -16.00
C PHE A 606 1.41 10.53 -14.84
N TYR A 607 2.70 10.49 -15.12
CA TYR A 607 3.76 10.78 -14.17
C TYR A 607 4.68 11.84 -14.75
N GLY A 608 4.87 12.95 -14.05
CA GLY A 608 5.89 13.95 -14.37
C GLY A 608 7.30 13.37 -14.23
N GLY A 609 8.28 14.03 -14.78
CA GLY A 609 9.67 13.61 -14.63
C GLY A 609 10.16 13.71 -13.18
N TYR A 610 11.07 12.82 -12.78
CA TYR A 610 11.66 12.74 -11.44
C TYR A 610 13.09 12.18 -11.49
N TYR A 611 13.81 12.26 -10.39
CA TYR A 611 15.08 11.57 -10.20
C TYR A 611 14.85 10.24 -9.48
N SER A 612 15.62 9.21 -9.87
CA SER A 612 15.55 7.89 -9.23
C SER A 612 16.02 7.92 -7.77
N ALA A 613 17.01 8.75 -7.46
CA ALA A 613 17.60 8.91 -6.13
C ALA A 613 17.72 10.38 -5.72
N ALA A 614 18.02 10.62 -4.44
CA ALA A 614 18.10 11.97 -3.85
C ALA A 614 19.40 12.74 -4.22
N ASP A 615 20.36 12.11 -4.86
CA ASP A 615 21.55 12.77 -5.42
C ASP A 615 21.21 13.68 -6.60
N ASN A 616 20.04 13.51 -7.20
CA ASN A 616 19.54 14.21 -8.37
C ASN A 616 20.49 14.15 -9.57
N ALA A 617 21.23 13.06 -9.72
CA ALA A 617 22.10 12.85 -10.86
C ALA A 617 21.28 12.87 -12.17
N GLU A 618 21.72 13.66 -13.17
CA GLU A 618 21.01 13.77 -14.47
C GLU A 618 20.86 12.42 -15.17
N SER A 619 21.76 11.55 -14.97
CA SER A 619 21.77 10.19 -15.50
C SER A 619 20.83 9.22 -14.79
N GLY A 620 20.37 9.56 -13.58
CA GLY A 620 19.28 8.90 -12.86
C GLY A 620 17.91 9.55 -13.10
N LYS A 621 17.83 10.51 -14.02
CA LYS A 621 16.61 11.24 -14.33
C LYS A 621 15.65 10.40 -15.17
N ILE A 622 14.42 10.34 -14.74
CA ILE A 622 13.32 9.70 -15.43
C ILE A 622 12.48 10.77 -16.15
N SER A 623 12.29 10.59 -17.44
CA SER A 623 11.41 11.45 -18.23
C SER A 623 9.94 11.19 -17.88
N ALA A 624 9.08 12.19 -18.10
CA ALA A 624 7.64 12.04 -17.94
C ALA A 624 7.10 10.88 -18.79
N TYR A 625 6.17 10.11 -18.24
CA TYR A 625 5.56 8.98 -18.93
C TYR A 625 4.08 8.82 -18.60
N ASN A 626 3.42 8.01 -19.41
CA ASN A 626 2.06 7.61 -19.15
C ASN A 626 1.84 6.13 -19.44
N GLN A 627 0.75 5.61 -18.92
CA GLN A 627 0.28 4.25 -19.16
C GLN A 627 -1.21 4.27 -19.39
N VAL A 628 -1.67 3.53 -20.39
CA VAL A 628 -3.08 3.35 -20.73
C VAL A 628 -3.46 1.90 -20.54
N ASN A 629 -4.53 1.66 -19.79
CA ASN A 629 -5.11 0.35 -19.54
C ASN A 629 -6.55 0.34 -20.00
N LEU A 630 -6.99 -0.74 -20.63
CA LEU A 630 -8.36 -0.93 -21.11
C LEU A 630 -8.89 -2.29 -20.68
N TYR A 631 -10.19 -2.37 -20.49
CA TYR A 631 -10.88 -3.65 -20.30
C TYR A 631 -12.29 -3.61 -20.86
N THR A 632 -12.82 -4.80 -21.16
CA THR A 632 -14.24 -5.00 -21.45
C THR A 632 -14.71 -6.26 -20.73
N ALA A 633 -15.98 -6.31 -20.37
CA ALA A 633 -16.55 -7.47 -19.73
C ALA A 633 -18.02 -7.66 -20.08
N TYR A 634 -18.49 -8.88 -19.94
CA TYR A 634 -19.90 -9.21 -19.99
C TYR A 634 -20.32 -9.81 -18.64
N ASN A 635 -21.26 -9.16 -18.01
CA ASN A 635 -21.85 -9.60 -16.74
C ASN A 635 -23.15 -10.35 -17.04
N PHE A 636 -23.25 -11.57 -16.57
CA PHE A 636 -24.45 -12.40 -16.66
C PHE A 636 -24.93 -12.75 -15.25
N LYS A 637 -26.13 -13.34 -15.13
CA LYS A 637 -26.80 -13.56 -13.83
C LYS A 637 -25.88 -14.20 -12.77
N GLN A 638 -25.05 -15.16 -13.16
CA GLN A 638 -24.25 -15.97 -12.26
C GLN A 638 -22.74 -15.69 -12.36
N GLY A 639 -22.34 -14.69 -13.11
CA GLY A 639 -20.90 -14.44 -13.26
C GLY A 639 -20.53 -13.35 -14.24
N ARG A 640 -19.25 -13.38 -14.61
CA ARG A 640 -18.64 -12.36 -15.44
C ARG A 640 -17.49 -12.95 -16.25
N VAL A 641 -17.37 -12.56 -17.51
CA VAL A 641 -16.18 -12.78 -18.33
C VAL A 641 -15.60 -11.43 -18.70
N SER A 642 -14.29 -11.25 -18.52
CA SER A 642 -13.60 -10.01 -18.83
C SER A 642 -12.34 -10.24 -19.66
N LEU A 643 -12.05 -9.30 -20.53
CA LEU A 643 -10.81 -9.15 -21.29
C LEU A 643 -10.12 -7.87 -20.84
N TYR A 644 -8.81 -7.89 -20.67
CA TYR A 644 -8.05 -6.71 -20.30
C TYR A 644 -6.75 -6.56 -21.10
N ALA A 645 -6.30 -5.34 -21.22
CA ALA A 645 -5.01 -4.98 -21.79
C ALA A 645 -4.38 -3.85 -21.00
N ASP A 646 -3.31 -4.13 -20.27
CA ASP A 646 -2.50 -3.13 -19.59
C ASP A 646 -1.37 -2.67 -20.49
N ASN A 647 -0.96 -1.39 -20.33
CA ASN A 647 0.04 -0.76 -21.19
C ASN A 647 -0.26 -1.02 -22.69
N VAL A 648 -1.45 -0.65 -23.13
CA VAL A 648 -2.00 -0.92 -24.47
C VAL A 648 -1.03 -0.55 -25.60
N PHE A 649 -0.29 0.56 -25.43
CA PHE A 649 0.67 1.05 -26.40
C PHE A 649 2.04 0.36 -26.32
N ASN A 650 2.22 -0.61 -25.41
CA ASN A 650 3.45 -1.36 -25.19
C ASN A 650 4.68 -0.46 -25.00
N ARG A 651 4.54 0.62 -24.27
CA ARG A 651 5.65 1.53 -23.98
C ARG A 651 6.60 0.89 -22.98
N ARG A 652 7.89 0.98 -23.27
CA ARG A 652 8.95 0.44 -22.41
C ARG A 652 10.04 1.48 -22.20
N GLN A 653 9.75 2.47 -21.40
CA GLN A 653 10.77 3.42 -20.97
C GLN A 653 11.22 3.14 -19.53
N PRO A 654 12.43 3.58 -19.14
CA PRO A 654 12.87 3.48 -17.76
C PRO A 654 11.93 4.23 -16.82
N ILE A 655 11.60 3.59 -15.69
CA ILE A 655 10.86 4.19 -14.57
C ILE A 655 11.70 4.26 -13.29
N PHE A 656 12.87 3.63 -13.29
CA PHE A 656 13.85 3.71 -12.22
C PHE A 656 15.22 3.31 -12.74
N ILE A 657 16.26 4.03 -12.34
CA ILE A 657 17.66 3.74 -12.65
C ILE A 657 18.39 3.51 -11.33
N SER A 658 18.92 2.29 -11.13
CA SER A 658 19.37 1.82 -9.82
C SER A 658 20.83 2.05 -9.53
N SER A 659 21.67 2.31 -10.52
CA SER A 659 23.11 2.39 -10.31
C SER A 659 23.82 3.53 -11.02
N ALA A 660 25.01 3.87 -10.49
CA ALA A 660 25.82 4.97 -10.97
C ALA A 660 26.37 4.79 -12.40
N ASP A 661 26.53 3.56 -12.87
CA ASP A 661 26.94 3.25 -14.25
C ASP A 661 25.76 3.25 -15.25
N ARG A 662 24.54 3.44 -14.76
CA ARG A 662 23.35 3.94 -15.49
C ARG A 662 22.82 3.11 -16.63
N GLN A 663 23.18 1.89 -16.64
CA GLN A 663 22.61 0.91 -17.55
C GLN A 663 21.65 -0.04 -16.85
N ASP A 664 21.59 -0.01 -15.52
CA ASP A 664 20.71 -0.85 -14.71
C ASP A 664 19.41 -0.10 -14.46
N ALA A 665 18.37 -0.47 -15.17
CA ALA A 665 17.08 0.19 -15.10
C ALA A 665 15.92 -0.80 -14.92
N LEU A 666 14.89 -0.33 -14.23
CA LEU A 666 13.57 -0.92 -14.25
C LEU A 666 12.76 -0.20 -15.33
N TYR A 667 12.18 -0.97 -16.22
CA TYR A 667 11.34 -0.46 -17.30
C TYR A 667 9.85 -0.62 -16.99
N GLN A 668 9.01 0.20 -17.62
CA GLN A 668 7.57 -0.09 -17.66
C GLN A 668 7.36 -1.55 -18.11
N ARG A 669 6.45 -2.26 -17.44
CA ARG A 669 6.06 -3.60 -17.88
C ARG A 669 5.53 -3.54 -19.32
N PRO A 670 5.87 -4.50 -20.19
CA PRO A 670 5.30 -4.56 -21.53
C PRO A 670 3.79 -4.76 -21.46
N ARG A 671 3.13 -4.63 -22.60
CA ARG A 671 1.69 -4.88 -22.70
C ARG A 671 1.33 -6.26 -22.15
N SER A 672 0.43 -6.24 -21.17
CA SER A 672 -0.15 -7.43 -20.58
C SER A 672 -1.58 -7.57 -21.09
N VAL A 673 -1.94 -8.74 -21.63
CA VAL A 673 -3.29 -9.04 -22.08
C VAL A 673 -3.75 -10.33 -21.42
N GLY A 674 -5.03 -10.39 -21.07
CA GLY A 674 -5.58 -11.59 -20.45
C GLY A 674 -7.10 -11.63 -20.49
N VAL A 675 -7.60 -12.80 -20.10
CA VAL A 675 -9.00 -13.10 -19.92
C VAL A 675 -9.22 -13.62 -18.51
N SER A 676 -10.31 -13.23 -17.87
CA SER A 676 -10.75 -13.84 -16.63
C SER A 676 -12.24 -14.17 -16.70
N ALA A 677 -12.61 -15.30 -16.09
CA ALA A 677 -13.99 -15.71 -15.91
C ALA A 677 -14.24 -15.92 -14.40
N GLU A 678 -15.32 -15.34 -13.91
CA GLU A 678 -15.78 -15.48 -12.54
C GLU A 678 -17.21 -16.04 -12.56
N TRP A 679 -17.43 -17.03 -11.72
CA TRP A 679 -18.72 -17.64 -11.50
C TRP A 679 -19.13 -17.47 -10.04
N LYS A 680 -20.39 -17.08 -9.79
CA LYS A 680 -20.98 -16.89 -8.44
C LYS A 680 -22.19 -17.83 -8.28
N PHE A 681 -22.34 -18.39 -7.10
CA PHE A 681 -23.42 -19.34 -6.76
C PHE A 681 -23.86 -19.17 -5.31
#